data_b5742e75ff09189cf9b80db458293024
#
_entry.id   b5742e75ff09189cf9b80db458293024
#
_cell.length_a   1.000
_cell.length_b   1.000
_cell.length_c   1.000
_cell.angle_alpha   90.00
_cell.angle_beta   90.00
_cell.angle_gamma   90.00
#
_symmetry.space_group_name_H-M   'P 1'
#
loop_
_entity.id
_entity.type
_entity.pdbx_description
1 polymer ?
#
loop_
_entity_poly.entity_id
_entity_poly.type
_entity_poly.pdbx_seq_one_letter_code
_entity_poly.pdbx_strand_id
1 'polypeptide(L)'
;MANKREFPLDKTRNIGIMAHIDAGKTTTTERILYYTGKIHKIGETHEGDSQMDWMEEEKERGITITSAATTAQWKDYRINIIDTPGHVDFTIEVERSLRVLDGAVTVLDAQAGVEPQTENVWRQAETYGVPRIVFVNKMDKIGADFDKSVKSLHERLNANAQAVQMPIGSADTFEGVIDLINMVADVYDEDKLGSKWDTIPVPDEYKEEALKRRNELIEAVADVDDGIMDKYLGGEEISNDELKAAIRKATLNLEFFPVYAGSAFKNKGVQMMLDGVVDYLPSPLDVKPYVAHDPKTGDEVELMADDKKPFAALAFKIATDPFVGRLTFIRVYTGSLQSGSYVLNASKNSRERVGRLLQMHANSRTEIPEVFSGDIAGAIGLKNTTTGDSLTDPAHPLILESLQVPDPVIQVSVEPKSKADRDKMDVALQKLTEEDPTFRAETNPETGQTLISGMGELHLDIMVERMKREFNVEATIGEPQVAYRETFTKEAKAQGKFVRQSGGKGQYGDVWIEFTPNEEGKGYEFEDAIVGGVVPREFIPSVDAGLQEAMKNGVLAGYPLIDVKAKLYDGSYHEVDSSEAAFKVAASLALRNAASKAGAVILEPIMKVQVTTPEEYLGDVMGSITARRGSMEGMEDRAGAKVINSFVPLSEMFGYATTLRSSTQGRGTFTMVFDHYSPTPKSIQADIIKKRGGEDAE
;
A
#
# COMPACT_ATOMS: atom_id res chain seq x y z
N MET A 1 -12.25 -18.53 34.07
CA MET A 1 -11.63 -19.58 33.24
C MET A 1 -11.20 -18.87 31.97
N ALA A 2 -9.92 -18.93 31.58
CA ALA A 2 -9.48 -18.37 30.31
C ALA A 2 -10.29 -19.06 29.19
N ASN A 3 -10.86 -18.28 28.27
CA ASN A 3 -11.57 -18.83 27.12
C ASN A 3 -10.59 -19.64 26.28
N LYS A 4 -11.00 -20.85 25.90
CA LYS A 4 -10.18 -21.69 25.05
C LYS A 4 -10.31 -21.17 23.61
N ARG A 5 -9.18 -20.99 22.93
CA ARG A 5 -9.12 -20.67 21.50
C ARG A 5 -9.98 -21.65 20.69
N GLU A 6 -10.80 -21.15 19.78
CA GLU A 6 -11.67 -21.97 18.93
C GLU A 6 -10.87 -22.76 17.88
N PHE A 7 -9.93 -22.10 17.21
CA PHE A 7 -9.03 -22.68 16.22
C PHE A 7 -7.58 -22.63 16.71
N PRO A 8 -6.80 -23.71 16.61
CA PRO A 8 -5.37 -23.70 16.89
C PRO A 8 -4.63 -22.75 15.95
N LEU A 9 -3.47 -22.24 16.38
CA LEU A 9 -2.65 -21.32 15.59
C LEU A 9 -2.18 -21.89 14.26
N ASP A 10 -1.80 -23.16 14.25
CA ASP A 10 -1.38 -23.88 13.04
C ASP A 10 -2.50 -24.05 12.00
N LYS A 11 -3.76 -23.97 12.45
CA LYS A 11 -4.97 -23.99 11.61
C LYS A 11 -5.56 -22.61 11.34
N THR A 12 -4.81 -21.55 11.57
CA THR A 12 -5.21 -20.17 11.26
C THR A 12 -4.41 -19.67 10.05
N ARG A 13 -5.06 -18.96 9.14
CA ARG A 13 -4.45 -18.29 7.99
C ARG A 13 -4.92 -16.83 7.95
N ASN A 14 -3.98 -15.91 7.87
CA ASN A 14 -4.26 -14.48 7.70
C ASN A 14 -3.78 -14.08 6.32
N ILE A 15 -4.70 -13.93 5.39
CA ILE A 15 -4.37 -13.73 3.98
C ILE A 15 -4.92 -12.42 3.43
N GLY A 16 -4.19 -11.84 2.49
CA GLY A 16 -4.66 -10.76 1.63
C GLY A 16 -4.98 -11.23 0.23
N ILE A 17 -5.95 -10.59 -0.40
CA ILE A 17 -6.22 -10.77 -1.82
C ILE A 17 -5.68 -9.54 -2.54
N MET A 18 -4.68 -9.72 -3.39
CA MET A 18 -4.00 -8.68 -4.16
C MET A 18 -4.29 -8.85 -5.64
N ALA A 19 -4.56 -7.77 -6.34
CA ALA A 19 -4.83 -7.84 -7.77
C ALA A 19 -4.65 -6.47 -8.44
N HIS A 20 -4.43 -6.48 -9.75
CA HIS A 20 -4.66 -5.31 -10.58
C HIS A 20 -6.15 -4.95 -10.64
N ILE A 21 -6.47 -3.70 -11.02
CA ILE A 21 -7.84 -3.25 -11.28
C ILE A 21 -8.52 -4.24 -12.26
N ASP A 22 -9.75 -4.58 -11.98
CA ASP A 22 -10.57 -5.48 -12.81
C ASP A 22 -10.03 -6.91 -13.02
N ALA A 23 -8.96 -7.34 -12.33
CA ALA A 23 -8.50 -8.74 -12.41
C ALA A 23 -9.49 -9.75 -11.76
N GLY A 24 -10.52 -9.24 -11.08
CA GLY A 24 -11.57 -10.06 -10.46
C GLY A 24 -11.33 -10.36 -8.98
N LYS A 25 -10.64 -9.47 -8.27
CA LYS A 25 -10.35 -9.57 -6.84
C LYS A 25 -11.64 -9.73 -6.01
N THR A 26 -12.54 -8.75 -6.07
CA THR A 26 -13.80 -8.76 -5.30
C THR A 26 -14.67 -9.96 -5.66
N THR A 27 -14.76 -10.32 -6.95
CA THR A 27 -15.47 -11.53 -7.40
C THR A 27 -14.87 -12.78 -6.77
N THR A 28 -13.53 -12.90 -6.70
CA THR A 28 -12.86 -14.03 -6.05
C THR A 28 -13.16 -14.07 -4.56
N THR A 29 -13.11 -12.94 -3.86
CA THR A 29 -13.44 -12.83 -2.43
C THR A 29 -14.89 -13.21 -2.15
N GLU A 30 -15.84 -12.74 -2.96
CA GLU A 30 -17.27 -13.10 -2.85
C GLU A 30 -17.48 -14.62 -3.02
N ARG A 31 -16.76 -15.27 -3.96
CA ARG A 31 -16.82 -16.73 -4.13
C ARG A 31 -16.24 -17.49 -2.93
N ILE A 32 -15.15 -16.99 -2.36
CA ILE A 32 -14.59 -17.55 -1.11
C ILE A 32 -15.64 -17.49 0.00
N LEU A 33 -16.31 -16.34 0.18
CA LEU A 33 -17.35 -16.18 1.21
C LEU A 33 -18.55 -17.10 0.96
N TYR A 34 -18.94 -17.29 -0.27
CA TYR A 34 -20.03 -18.18 -0.64
C TYR A 34 -19.69 -19.66 -0.33
N TYR A 35 -18.53 -20.15 -0.78
CA TYR A 35 -18.14 -21.56 -0.56
C TYR A 35 -17.81 -21.87 0.90
N THR A 36 -17.46 -20.87 1.68
CA THR A 36 -17.25 -21.00 3.14
C THR A 36 -18.56 -20.83 3.93
N GLY A 37 -19.71 -20.65 3.26
CA GLY A 37 -21.02 -20.54 3.88
C GLY A 37 -21.26 -19.25 4.67
N LYS A 38 -20.47 -18.22 4.43
CA LYS A 38 -20.62 -16.91 5.10
C LYS A 38 -21.70 -16.05 4.44
N ILE A 39 -21.95 -16.23 3.16
CA ILE A 39 -23.04 -15.61 2.42
C ILE A 39 -23.89 -16.67 1.74
N HIS A 40 -25.19 -16.40 1.62
CA HIS A 40 -26.15 -17.34 1.04
C HIS A 40 -26.46 -17.08 -0.43
N LYS A 41 -26.14 -15.89 -0.91
CA LYS A 41 -26.32 -15.45 -2.31
C LYS A 41 -24.97 -14.91 -2.80
N ILE A 42 -24.59 -15.30 -4.00
CA ILE A 42 -23.41 -14.74 -4.66
C ILE A 42 -23.70 -13.29 -5.02
N GLY A 43 -22.87 -12.36 -4.54
CA GLY A 43 -22.88 -10.96 -4.94
C GLY A 43 -22.09 -10.75 -6.23
N GLU A 44 -22.61 -9.92 -7.12
CA GLU A 44 -21.92 -9.53 -8.36
C GLU A 44 -21.50 -8.05 -8.26
N THR A 45 -20.22 -7.78 -8.49
CA THR A 45 -19.64 -6.44 -8.41
C THR A 45 -20.33 -5.46 -9.37
N HIS A 46 -20.66 -5.92 -10.56
CA HIS A 46 -21.33 -5.10 -11.59
C HIS A 46 -22.81 -4.77 -11.27
N GLU A 47 -23.43 -5.53 -10.37
CA GLU A 47 -24.78 -5.30 -9.90
C GLU A 47 -24.84 -4.48 -8.60
N GLY A 48 -23.66 -4.16 -8.00
CA GLY A 48 -23.56 -3.45 -6.73
C GLY A 48 -23.99 -4.27 -5.50
N ASP A 49 -24.12 -5.58 -5.65
CA ASP A 49 -24.60 -6.51 -4.61
C ASP A 49 -23.45 -7.12 -3.78
N SER A 50 -22.18 -6.71 -4.02
CA SER A 50 -21.02 -7.20 -3.27
C SER A 50 -21.15 -6.93 -1.77
N GLN A 51 -20.81 -7.92 -0.95
CA GLN A 51 -20.84 -7.81 0.51
C GLN A 51 -19.55 -7.20 1.08
N MET A 52 -18.45 -7.30 0.34
CA MET A 52 -17.16 -6.76 0.75
C MET A 52 -17.05 -5.27 0.45
N ASP A 53 -17.60 -4.82 -0.67
CA ASP A 53 -17.69 -3.41 -1.03
C ASP A 53 -18.92 -2.81 -0.33
N TRP A 54 -18.76 -2.28 0.87
CA TRP A 54 -19.85 -1.81 1.72
C TRP A 54 -20.19 -0.32 1.52
N MET A 55 -19.22 0.47 1.03
CA MET A 55 -19.43 1.89 0.74
C MET A 55 -20.25 2.06 -0.54
N GLU A 56 -21.08 3.10 -0.58
CA GLU A 56 -21.84 3.41 -1.79
C GLU A 56 -20.93 3.77 -2.97
N GLU A 57 -19.83 4.47 -2.69
CA GLU A 57 -18.81 4.83 -3.68
C GLU A 57 -18.12 3.60 -4.29
N GLU A 58 -17.88 2.56 -3.50
CA GLU A 58 -17.35 1.28 -3.98
C GLU A 58 -18.32 0.59 -4.94
N LYS A 59 -19.60 0.55 -4.55
CA LYS A 59 -20.66 -0.09 -5.35
C LYS A 59 -20.95 0.66 -6.65
N GLU A 60 -21.04 1.99 -6.59
CA GLU A 60 -21.31 2.83 -7.76
C GLU A 60 -20.16 2.78 -8.78
N ARG A 61 -18.92 2.72 -8.30
CA ARG A 61 -17.71 2.71 -9.14
C ARG A 61 -17.22 1.32 -9.49
N GLY A 62 -17.72 0.28 -8.81
CA GLY A 62 -17.29 -1.10 -8.99
C GLY A 62 -15.83 -1.37 -8.55
N ILE A 63 -15.31 -0.59 -7.61
CA ILE A 63 -13.92 -0.67 -7.13
C ILE A 63 -13.88 -0.75 -5.61
N THR A 64 -12.94 -1.51 -5.07
CA THR A 64 -12.63 -1.49 -3.63
C THR A 64 -11.79 -0.26 -3.31
N ILE A 65 -12.24 0.56 -2.39
CA ILE A 65 -11.59 1.79 -1.93
C ILE A 65 -10.86 1.54 -0.62
N THR A 66 -11.56 0.91 0.33
CA THR A 66 -11.01 0.61 1.65
C THR A 66 -10.86 -0.89 1.85
N SER A 67 -9.79 -1.29 2.54
CA SER A 67 -9.62 -2.70 2.88
C SER A 67 -10.72 -3.18 3.82
N ALA A 68 -11.34 -4.31 3.51
CA ALA A 68 -12.34 -4.96 4.34
C ALA A 68 -11.78 -6.25 4.94
N ALA A 69 -12.04 -6.47 6.22
CA ALA A 69 -11.61 -7.68 6.91
C ALA A 69 -12.81 -8.61 7.15
N THR A 70 -12.64 -9.88 6.84
CA THR A 70 -13.65 -10.91 7.09
C THR A 70 -13.02 -12.20 7.56
N THR A 71 -13.80 -13.04 8.24
CA THR A 71 -13.36 -14.35 8.71
C THR A 71 -14.21 -15.44 8.06
N ALA A 72 -13.54 -16.39 7.44
CA ALA A 72 -14.13 -17.56 6.79
C ALA A 72 -13.62 -18.86 7.46
N GLN A 73 -14.27 -19.97 7.19
CA GLN A 73 -13.82 -21.29 7.60
C GLN A 73 -13.80 -22.19 6.38
N TRP A 74 -12.65 -22.80 6.11
CA TRP A 74 -12.49 -23.79 5.05
C TRP A 74 -11.92 -25.08 5.62
N LYS A 75 -12.66 -26.16 5.46
CA LYS A 75 -12.36 -27.42 6.16
C LYS A 75 -12.23 -27.15 7.68
N ASP A 76 -11.14 -27.56 8.30
CA ASP A 76 -10.86 -27.31 9.73
C ASP A 76 -10.03 -26.07 10.00
N TYR A 77 -9.89 -25.16 9.01
CA TYR A 77 -9.05 -23.97 9.09
C TYR A 77 -9.90 -22.71 9.20
N ARG A 78 -9.43 -21.80 10.03
CA ARG A 78 -9.91 -20.42 10.07
C ARG A 78 -9.08 -19.57 9.11
N ILE A 79 -9.75 -18.88 8.19
CA ILE A 79 -9.11 -17.99 7.24
C ILE A 79 -9.62 -16.57 7.50
N ASN A 80 -8.75 -15.70 7.96
CA ASN A 80 -9.00 -14.27 8.01
C ASN A 80 -8.54 -13.66 6.67
N ILE A 81 -9.43 -12.95 6.02
CA ILE A 81 -9.20 -12.39 4.69
C ILE A 81 -9.25 -10.88 4.81
N ILE A 82 -8.23 -10.21 4.32
CA ILE A 82 -8.24 -8.77 4.10
C ILE A 82 -8.31 -8.53 2.61
N ASP A 83 -9.42 -7.98 2.15
CA ASP A 83 -9.59 -7.53 0.78
C ASP A 83 -8.94 -6.17 0.61
N THR A 84 -7.94 -6.06 -0.28
CA THR A 84 -7.16 -4.84 -0.46
C THR A 84 -7.64 -4.06 -1.68
N PRO A 85 -7.58 -2.72 -1.69
CA PRO A 85 -7.86 -1.94 -2.89
C PRO A 85 -6.98 -2.34 -4.08
N GLY A 86 -7.54 -2.23 -5.28
CA GLY A 86 -6.80 -2.46 -6.51
C GLY A 86 -6.28 -1.17 -7.15
N HIS A 87 -6.65 0.02 -6.66
CA HIS A 87 -6.25 1.31 -7.23
C HIS A 87 -5.02 1.87 -6.53
N VAL A 88 -4.15 2.48 -7.32
CA VAL A 88 -2.89 3.06 -6.85
C VAL A 88 -3.05 4.26 -5.91
N ASP A 89 -4.12 5.00 -6.04
CA ASP A 89 -4.45 6.11 -5.14
C ASP A 89 -4.64 5.63 -3.69
N PHE A 90 -4.89 4.31 -3.51
CA PHE A 90 -5.07 3.65 -2.22
C PHE A 90 -3.93 2.69 -1.85
N THR A 91 -2.73 2.91 -2.39
CA THR A 91 -1.55 2.08 -2.13
C THR A 91 -1.25 1.91 -0.65
N ILE A 92 -1.49 2.93 0.17
CA ILE A 92 -1.32 2.85 1.62
C ILE A 92 -2.23 1.80 2.30
N GLU A 93 -3.45 1.63 1.79
CA GLU A 93 -4.36 0.58 2.29
C GLU A 93 -3.82 -0.82 1.99
N VAL A 94 -3.19 -0.99 0.82
CA VAL A 94 -2.50 -2.24 0.45
C VAL A 94 -1.32 -2.48 1.38
N GLU A 95 -0.48 -1.48 1.58
CA GLU A 95 0.72 -1.57 2.42
C GLU A 95 0.38 -1.90 3.87
N ARG A 96 -0.61 -1.23 4.45
CA ARG A 96 -1.12 -1.53 5.79
C ARG A 96 -1.61 -2.97 5.91
N SER A 97 -2.31 -3.43 4.90
CA SER A 97 -2.84 -4.78 4.86
C SER A 97 -1.71 -5.81 4.78
N LEU A 98 -0.76 -5.63 3.86
CA LEU A 98 0.38 -6.52 3.69
C LEU A 98 1.20 -6.69 4.97
N ARG A 99 1.33 -5.62 5.75
CA ARG A 99 2.09 -5.64 7.00
C ARG A 99 1.50 -6.56 8.07
N VAL A 100 0.18 -6.73 8.07
CA VAL A 100 -0.53 -7.53 9.08
C VAL A 100 -0.91 -8.91 8.59
N LEU A 101 -0.62 -9.23 7.33
CA LEU A 101 -0.89 -10.52 6.73
C LEU A 101 0.27 -11.48 6.94
N ASP A 102 -0.06 -12.78 7.00
CA ASP A 102 0.92 -13.84 7.03
C ASP A 102 1.19 -14.37 5.63
N GLY A 103 0.20 -14.33 4.73
CA GLY A 103 0.31 -14.74 3.35
C GLY A 103 -0.63 -13.98 2.43
N ALA A 104 -0.52 -14.17 1.13
CA ALA A 104 -1.39 -13.50 0.16
C ALA A 104 -1.74 -14.37 -1.06
N VAL A 105 -2.86 -14.05 -1.69
CA VAL A 105 -3.27 -14.57 -2.99
C VAL A 105 -3.16 -13.44 -4.00
N THR A 106 -2.32 -13.61 -5.00
CA THR A 106 -2.21 -12.68 -6.13
C THR A 106 -3.12 -13.13 -7.26
N VAL A 107 -4.13 -12.32 -7.58
CA VAL A 107 -5.08 -12.62 -8.66
C VAL A 107 -4.63 -11.92 -9.94
N LEU A 108 -4.44 -12.69 -11.02
CA LEU A 108 -4.09 -12.19 -12.34
C LEU A 108 -5.28 -12.36 -13.30
N ASP A 109 -5.41 -11.44 -14.24
CA ASP A 109 -6.29 -11.62 -15.40
C ASP A 109 -5.57 -12.51 -16.44
N ALA A 110 -6.18 -13.63 -16.83
CA ALA A 110 -5.59 -14.57 -17.79
C ALA A 110 -5.34 -13.95 -19.18
N GLN A 111 -6.01 -12.85 -19.54
CA GLN A 111 -5.76 -12.12 -20.79
C GLN A 111 -4.50 -11.24 -20.70
N ALA A 112 -4.25 -10.69 -19.50
CA ALA A 112 -3.25 -9.66 -19.26
C ALA A 112 -1.94 -10.21 -18.67
N GLY A 113 -2.01 -11.15 -17.74
CA GLY A 113 -0.89 -11.58 -16.92
C GLY A 113 -0.49 -10.52 -15.91
N VAL A 114 0.80 -10.31 -15.69
CA VAL A 114 1.33 -9.29 -14.77
C VAL A 114 1.13 -7.90 -15.36
N GLU A 115 0.56 -7.01 -14.56
CA GLU A 115 0.26 -5.61 -14.89
C GLU A 115 0.97 -4.66 -13.93
N PRO A 116 1.13 -3.35 -14.18
CA PRO A 116 1.94 -2.46 -13.36
C PRO A 116 1.55 -2.40 -11.89
N GLN A 117 0.27 -2.50 -11.58
CA GLN A 117 -0.16 -2.56 -10.18
C GLN A 117 0.21 -3.90 -9.54
N THR A 118 0.16 -4.99 -10.30
CA THR A 118 0.66 -6.29 -9.85
C THR A 118 2.13 -6.20 -9.45
N GLU A 119 2.95 -5.52 -10.28
CA GLU A 119 4.37 -5.30 -9.97
C GLU A 119 4.57 -4.53 -8.65
N ASN A 120 3.77 -3.48 -8.43
CA ASN A 120 3.87 -2.68 -7.22
C ASN A 120 3.49 -3.44 -5.96
N VAL A 121 2.32 -4.10 -5.96
CA VAL A 121 1.88 -4.87 -4.79
C VAL A 121 2.76 -6.10 -4.57
N TRP A 122 3.35 -6.66 -5.63
CA TRP A 122 4.31 -7.75 -5.53
C TRP A 122 5.59 -7.30 -4.83
N ARG A 123 6.18 -6.15 -5.24
CA ARG A 123 7.37 -5.57 -4.59
C ARG A 123 7.11 -5.24 -3.13
N GLN A 124 5.94 -4.66 -2.81
CA GLN A 124 5.55 -4.40 -1.42
C GLN A 124 5.47 -5.70 -0.62
N ALA A 125 4.85 -6.75 -1.18
CA ALA A 125 4.78 -8.05 -0.51
C ALA A 125 6.18 -8.68 -0.31
N GLU A 126 7.13 -8.45 -1.22
CA GLU A 126 8.54 -8.84 -1.03
C GLU A 126 9.21 -8.08 0.11
N THR A 127 9.00 -6.75 0.16
CA THR A 127 9.54 -5.91 1.24
C THR A 127 9.10 -6.39 2.62
N TYR A 128 7.85 -6.81 2.75
CA TYR A 128 7.31 -7.35 4.01
C TYR A 128 7.50 -8.86 4.18
N GLY A 129 8.15 -9.52 3.22
CA GLY A 129 8.41 -10.97 3.29
C GLY A 129 7.14 -11.82 3.33
N VAL A 130 6.09 -11.43 2.59
CA VAL A 130 4.79 -12.11 2.58
C VAL A 130 4.78 -13.25 1.55
N PRO A 131 4.68 -14.53 1.96
CA PRO A 131 4.50 -15.67 1.07
C PRO A 131 3.21 -15.56 0.25
N ARG A 132 3.26 -16.01 -1.01
CA ARG A 132 2.16 -15.84 -1.97
C ARG A 132 1.88 -17.10 -2.77
N ILE A 133 0.61 -17.27 -3.10
CA ILE A 133 0.17 -18.11 -4.22
C ILE A 133 -0.46 -17.23 -5.28
N VAL A 134 -0.50 -17.69 -6.50
CA VAL A 134 -1.04 -16.95 -7.64
C VAL A 134 -2.30 -17.66 -8.15
N PHE A 135 -3.34 -16.87 -8.45
CA PHE A 135 -4.57 -17.36 -9.06
C PHE A 135 -4.78 -16.65 -10.40
N VAL A 136 -4.59 -17.37 -11.49
CA VAL A 136 -4.86 -16.89 -12.85
C VAL A 136 -6.34 -17.03 -13.09
N ASN A 137 -7.04 -15.91 -12.97
CA ASN A 137 -8.49 -15.76 -13.04
C ASN A 137 -8.95 -15.44 -14.45
N LYS A 138 -10.24 -15.55 -14.69
CA LYS A 138 -10.90 -15.25 -15.96
C LYS A 138 -10.50 -16.17 -17.12
N MET A 139 -10.21 -17.42 -16.83
CA MET A 139 -9.93 -18.43 -17.86
C MET A 139 -11.08 -18.63 -18.87
N ASP A 140 -12.29 -18.15 -18.52
CA ASP A 140 -13.48 -18.13 -19.36
C ASP A 140 -13.51 -17.01 -20.42
N LYS A 141 -12.57 -16.08 -20.39
CA LYS A 141 -12.54 -14.96 -21.34
C LYS A 141 -11.84 -15.32 -22.64
N ILE A 142 -12.33 -14.75 -23.75
CA ILE A 142 -11.68 -14.88 -25.07
C ILE A 142 -10.29 -14.24 -24.98
N GLY A 143 -9.26 -14.99 -25.38
CA GLY A 143 -7.86 -14.56 -25.29
C GLY A 143 -7.21 -14.85 -23.94
N ALA A 144 -7.87 -15.59 -23.04
CA ALA A 144 -7.24 -16.11 -21.82
C ALA A 144 -6.11 -17.08 -22.16
N ASP A 145 -4.93 -16.84 -21.58
CA ASP A 145 -3.73 -17.63 -21.79
C ASP A 145 -3.00 -17.84 -20.46
N PHE A 146 -3.11 -19.05 -19.94
CA PHE A 146 -2.51 -19.43 -18.67
C PHE A 146 -0.98 -19.41 -18.73
N ASP A 147 -0.41 -19.96 -19.79
CA ASP A 147 1.05 -20.07 -19.91
C ASP A 147 1.72 -18.71 -20.09
N LYS A 148 1.10 -17.82 -20.86
CA LYS A 148 1.53 -16.42 -20.96
C LYS A 148 1.48 -15.73 -19.61
N SER A 149 0.46 -15.98 -18.80
CA SER A 149 0.34 -15.41 -17.45
C SER A 149 1.45 -15.91 -16.54
N VAL A 150 1.75 -17.21 -16.53
CA VAL A 150 2.88 -17.78 -15.77
C VAL A 150 4.20 -17.20 -16.26
N LYS A 151 4.42 -17.14 -17.57
CA LYS A 151 5.63 -16.56 -18.17
C LYS A 151 5.83 -15.10 -17.77
N SER A 152 4.76 -14.32 -17.68
CA SER A 152 4.83 -12.91 -17.27
C SER A 152 5.32 -12.73 -15.82
N LEU A 153 5.06 -13.70 -14.93
CA LEU A 153 5.60 -13.71 -13.56
C LEU A 153 7.13 -13.87 -13.56
N HIS A 154 7.66 -14.74 -14.43
CA HIS A 154 9.10 -14.89 -14.58
C HIS A 154 9.75 -13.66 -15.20
N GLU A 155 9.21 -13.15 -16.30
CA GLU A 155 9.82 -12.09 -17.10
C GLU A 155 9.76 -10.72 -16.42
N ARG A 156 8.63 -10.40 -15.75
CA ARG A 156 8.40 -9.06 -15.18
C ARG A 156 8.72 -8.98 -13.70
N LEU A 157 8.58 -10.07 -12.95
CA LEU A 157 8.78 -10.10 -11.50
C LEU A 157 10.01 -10.89 -11.08
N ASN A 158 10.67 -11.56 -12.02
CA ASN A 158 11.78 -12.50 -11.73
C ASN A 158 11.40 -13.55 -10.67
N ALA A 159 10.11 -13.94 -10.65
CA ALA A 159 9.56 -14.83 -9.64
C ALA A 159 9.64 -16.29 -10.12
N ASN A 160 10.10 -17.20 -9.25
CA ASN A 160 10.03 -18.65 -9.50
C ASN A 160 8.58 -19.14 -9.29
N ALA A 161 7.69 -18.72 -10.19
CA ALA A 161 6.27 -19.07 -10.18
C ALA A 161 6.02 -20.27 -11.08
N GLN A 162 5.47 -21.35 -10.52
CA GLN A 162 5.27 -22.60 -11.23
C GLN A 162 3.82 -23.06 -11.15
N ALA A 163 3.33 -23.58 -12.27
CA ALA A 163 1.99 -24.14 -12.35
C ALA A 163 1.90 -25.42 -11.48
N VAL A 164 1.02 -25.41 -10.50
CA VAL A 164 0.62 -26.61 -9.75
C VAL A 164 -0.67 -27.22 -10.33
N GLN A 165 -1.29 -26.51 -11.24
CA GLN A 165 -2.45 -26.92 -12.01
C GLN A 165 -2.27 -26.52 -13.47
N MET A 166 -3.00 -27.20 -14.37
CA MET A 166 -3.20 -26.75 -15.73
C MET A 166 -4.70 -26.68 -16.05
N PRO A 167 -5.15 -25.68 -16.83
CA PRO A 167 -6.56 -25.56 -17.20
C PRO A 167 -6.96 -26.64 -18.22
N ILE A 168 -8.21 -27.08 -18.15
CA ILE A 168 -8.88 -27.90 -19.16
C ILE A 168 -9.67 -26.94 -20.06
N GLY A 169 -9.15 -26.68 -21.25
CA GLY A 169 -9.72 -25.69 -22.15
C GLY A 169 -9.44 -24.24 -21.76
N SER A 170 -10.00 -23.32 -22.55
CA SER A 170 -9.93 -21.87 -22.32
C SER A 170 -11.14 -21.18 -22.95
N ALA A 171 -11.47 -19.98 -22.55
CA ALA A 171 -12.66 -19.25 -22.99
C ALA A 171 -13.94 -20.10 -22.82
N ASP A 172 -14.75 -20.24 -23.85
CA ASP A 172 -16.00 -21.00 -23.80
C ASP A 172 -15.80 -22.51 -23.57
N THR A 173 -14.57 -23.01 -23.73
CA THR A 173 -14.24 -24.44 -23.53
C THR A 173 -13.59 -24.70 -22.16
N PHE A 174 -13.51 -23.70 -21.29
CA PHE A 174 -12.95 -23.87 -19.94
C PHE A 174 -13.89 -24.67 -19.06
N GLU A 175 -13.54 -25.95 -18.80
CA GLU A 175 -14.38 -26.89 -18.05
C GLU A 175 -13.87 -27.18 -16.64
N GLY A 176 -12.56 -27.08 -16.42
CA GLY A 176 -11.97 -27.44 -15.14
C GLY A 176 -10.46 -27.30 -15.11
N VAL A 177 -9.82 -27.98 -14.16
CA VAL A 177 -8.38 -27.93 -13.96
C VAL A 177 -7.81 -29.33 -13.71
N ILE A 178 -6.57 -29.56 -14.10
CA ILE A 178 -5.79 -30.76 -13.78
C ILE A 178 -4.83 -30.40 -12.65
N ASP A 179 -4.92 -31.12 -11.55
CA ASP A 179 -3.96 -31.09 -10.44
C ASP A 179 -2.69 -31.86 -10.86
N LEU A 180 -1.58 -31.14 -11.02
CA LEU A 180 -0.30 -31.69 -11.45
C LEU A 180 0.44 -32.44 -10.31
N ILE A 181 0.01 -32.26 -9.06
CA ILE A 181 0.60 -32.96 -7.91
C ILE A 181 -0.07 -34.33 -7.75
N ASN A 182 -1.41 -34.36 -7.73
CA ASN A 182 -2.17 -35.57 -7.54
C ASN A 182 -2.47 -36.32 -8.86
N MET A 183 -2.23 -35.69 -10.01
CA MET A 183 -2.50 -36.22 -11.35
C MET A 183 -3.95 -36.66 -11.53
N VAL A 184 -4.87 -35.77 -11.18
CA VAL A 184 -6.32 -35.90 -11.36
C VAL A 184 -6.88 -34.66 -12.00
N ALA A 185 -8.05 -34.79 -12.64
CA ALA A 185 -8.76 -33.69 -13.25
C ALA A 185 -10.04 -33.39 -12.47
N ASP A 186 -10.24 -32.13 -12.10
CA ASP A 186 -11.46 -31.62 -11.47
C ASP A 186 -12.30 -30.87 -12.51
N VAL A 187 -13.42 -31.49 -12.91
CA VAL A 187 -14.34 -30.99 -13.92
C VAL A 187 -15.63 -30.51 -13.27
N TYR A 188 -16.03 -29.28 -13.55
CA TYR A 188 -17.16 -28.63 -12.91
C TYR A 188 -18.48 -28.88 -13.62
N ASP A 189 -19.54 -29.10 -12.82
CA ASP A 189 -20.93 -29.19 -13.30
C ASP A 189 -21.48 -27.77 -13.53
N GLU A 190 -21.86 -27.44 -14.76
CA GLU A 190 -22.35 -26.10 -15.13
C GLU A 190 -23.64 -25.68 -14.41
N ASP A 191 -24.50 -26.64 -14.07
CA ASP A 191 -25.82 -26.37 -13.50
C ASP A 191 -25.82 -26.10 -11.98
N LYS A 192 -24.68 -26.14 -11.29
CA LYS A 192 -24.61 -26.11 -9.81
C LYS A 192 -23.76 -25.01 -9.18
N LEU A 193 -23.59 -23.89 -9.87
CA LEU A 193 -22.84 -22.74 -9.37
C LEU A 193 -21.46 -23.12 -8.76
N GLY A 194 -20.77 -24.10 -9.39
CA GLY A 194 -19.45 -24.56 -8.96
C GLY A 194 -19.42 -25.29 -7.60
N SER A 195 -20.57 -25.56 -7.00
CA SER A 195 -20.65 -26.29 -5.72
C SER A 195 -20.35 -27.78 -5.82
N LYS A 196 -20.35 -28.33 -7.04
CA LYS A 196 -20.03 -29.70 -7.35
C LYS A 196 -19.07 -29.80 -8.52
N TRP A 197 -18.12 -30.66 -8.39
CA TRP A 197 -17.20 -31.08 -9.45
C TRP A 197 -16.95 -32.58 -9.33
N ASP A 198 -16.57 -33.19 -10.43
CA ASP A 198 -16.17 -34.59 -10.46
C ASP A 198 -14.64 -34.66 -10.58
N THR A 199 -14.02 -35.37 -9.65
CA THR A 199 -12.59 -35.68 -9.72
C THR A 199 -12.43 -36.97 -10.53
N ILE A 200 -11.82 -36.87 -11.70
CA ILE A 200 -11.64 -37.97 -12.65
C ILE A 200 -10.15 -38.18 -12.94
N PRO A 201 -9.73 -39.32 -13.46
CA PRO A 201 -8.38 -39.48 -13.98
C PRO A 201 -8.12 -38.46 -15.09
N VAL A 202 -6.86 -38.04 -15.23
CA VAL A 202 -6.46 -37.10 -16.29
C VAL A 202 -6.93 -37.64 -17.64
N PRO A 203 -7.72 -36.87 -18.44
CA PRO A 203 -8.17 -37.30 -19.76
C PRO A 203 -7.00 -37.63 -20.68
N ASP A 204 -7.16 -38.64 -21.54
CA ASP A 204 -6.07 -39.16 -22.37
C ASP A 204 -5.38 -38.07 -23.23
N GLU A 205 -6.16 -37.12 -23.71
CA GLU A 205 -5.68 -35.98 -24.52
C GLU A 205 -4.74 -35.03 -23.77
N TYR A 206 -4.82 -34.98 -22.44
CA TYR A 206 -4.00 -34.11 -21.59
C TYR A 206 -2.87 -34.86 -20.87
N LYS A 207 -2.84 -36.20 -20.91
CA LYS A 207 -1.89 -37.01 -20.13
C LYS A 207 -0.43 -36.69 -20.40
N GLU A 208 -0.06 -36.58 -21.66
CA GLU A 208 1.33 -36.30 -22.06
C GLU A 208 1.77 -34.91 -21.56
N GLU A 209 0.95 -33.90 -21.77
CA GLU A 209 1.24 -32.53 -21.32
C GLU A 209 1.25 -32.43 -19.78
N ALA A 210 0.30 -33.07 -19.11
CA ALA A 210 0.25 -33.08 -17.65
C ALA A 210 1.49 -33.76 -17.03
N LEU A 211 1.95 -34.88 -17.59
CA LEU A 211 3.18 -35.55 -17.15
C LEU A 211 4.42 -34.66 -17.39
N LYS A 212 4.49 -34.01 -18.53
CA LYS A 212 5.58 -33.06 -18.84
C LYS A 212 5.60 -31.93 -17.83
N ARG A 213 4.47 -31.27 -17.58
CA ARG A 213 4.35 -30.15 -16.61
C ARG A 213 4.61 -30.59 -15.18
N ARG A 214 4.21 -31.82 -14.81
CA ARG A 214 4.58 -32.37 -13.51
C ARG A 214 6.09 -32.53 -13.36
N ASN A 215 6.77 -32.99 -14.39
CA ASN A 215 8.24 -33.10 -14.37
C ASN A 215 8.90 -31.71 -14.26
N GLU A 216 8.44 -30.74 -15.03
CA GLU A 216 8.88 -29.34 -14.92
C GLU A 216 8.66 -28.76 -13.52
N LEU A 217 7.51 -29.07 -12.88
CA LEU A 217 7.23 -28.70 -11.50
C LEU A 217 8.22 -29.37 -10.53
N ILE A 218 8.50 -30.65 -10.69
CA ILE A 218 9.46 -31.37 -9.84
C ILE A 218 10.87 -30.80 -10.01
N GLU A 219 11.30 -30.48 -11.22
CA GLU A 219 12.60 -29.83 -11.50
C GLU A 219 12.69 -28.49 -10.79
N ALA A 220 11.67 -27.65 -10.92
CA ALA A 220 11.64 -26.35 -10.27
C ALA A 220 11.64 -26.41 -8.73
N VAL A 221 11.04 -27.44 -8.15
CA VAL A 221 11.07 -27.69 -6.70
C VAL A 221 12.44 -28.26 -6.29
N ALA A 222 13.05 -29.11 -7.10
CA ALA A 222 14.37 -29.65 -6.86
C ALA A 222 15.43 -28.54 -6.81
N ASP A 223 15.31 -27.49 -7.61
CA ASP A 223 16.24 -26.35 -7.60
C ASP A 223 16.23 -25.59 -6.25
N VAL A 224 15.21 -25.73 -5.43
CA VAL A 224 15.05 -25.02 -4.15
C VAL A 224 14.93 -25.96 -2.92
N ASP A 225 14.94 -27.26 -3.12
CA ASP A 225 14.92 -28.24 -2.04
C ASP A 225 15.89 -29.41 -2.28
N ASP A 226 16.95 -29.48 -1.46
CA ASP A 226 18.02 -30.49 -1.57
C ASP A 226 17.49 -31.95 -1.49
N GLY A 227 16.46 -32.19 -0.67
CA GLY A 227 15.89 -33.54 -0.51
C GLY A 227 15.17 -34.02 -1.77
N ILE A 228 14.47 -33.10 -2.46
CA ILE A 228 13.83 -33.38 -3.75
C ILE A 228 14.92 -33.50 -4.85
N MET A 229 15.95 -32.66 -4.83
CA MET A 229 17.08 -32.72 -5.76
C MET A 229 17.80 -34.07 -5.72
N ASP A 230 18.13 -34.57 -4.52
CA ASP A 230 18.81 -35.84 -4.35
C ASP A 230 18.00 -37.01 -4.95
N LYS A 231 16.70 -37.06 -4.68
CA LYS A 231 15.81 -38.07 -5.26
C LYS A 231 15.66 -37.94 -6.78
N TYR A 232 15.49 -36.71 -7.26
CA TYR A 232 15.34 -36.42 -8.68
C TYR A 232 16.58 -36.90 -9.47
N LEU A 233 17.79 -36.54 -9.01
CA LEU A 233 19.05 -36.98 -9.62
C LEU A 233 19.29 -38.49 -9.46
N GLY A 234 18.83 -39.07 -8.35
CA GLY A 234 18.91 -40.51 -8.09
C GLY A 234 17.91 -41.33 -8.90
N GLY A 235 16.94 -40.71 -9.56
CA GLY A 235 15.85 -41.38 -10.27
C GLY A 235 14.89 -42.11 -9.32
N GLU A 236 14.81 -41.66 -8.07
CA GLU A 236 13.92 -42.20 -7.07
C GLU A 236 12.50 -41.60 -7.22
N GLU A 237 11.49 -42.36 -6.77
CA GLU A 237 10.10 -41.89 -6.77
C GLU A 237 9.91 -40.79 -5.71
N ILE A 238 9.32 -39.65 -6.12
CA ILE A 238 8.93 -38.57 -5.24
C ILE A 238 7.43 -38.66 -5.00
N SER A 239 7.05 -38.91 -3.74
CA SER A 239 5.65 -39.00 -3.37
C SER A 239 4.95 -37.63 -3.41
N ASN A 240 3.62 -37.62 -3.56
CA ASN A 240 2.85 -36.37 -3.57
C ASN A 240 2.99 -35.60 -2.26
N ASP A 241 3.08 -36.29 -1.13
CA ASP A 241 3.23 -35.66 0.19
C ASP A 241 4.61 -34.98 0.35
N GLU A 242 5.68 -35.62 -0.14
CA GLU A 242 7.01 -35.03 -0.15
C GLU A 242 7.06 -33.80 -1.06
N LEU A 243 6.46 -33.87 -2.25
CA LEU A 243 6.39 -32.74 -3.17
C LEU A 243 5.59 -31.58 -2.56
N LYS A 244 4.44 -31.83 -1.94
CA LYS A 244 3.65 -30.82 -1.23
C LYS A 244 4.43 -30.18 -0.08
N ALA A 245 5.14 -30.97 0.71
CA ALA A 245 5.95 -30.47 1.82
C ALA A 245 7.09 -29.57 1.33
N ALA A 246 7.77 -29.95 0.24
CA ALA A 246 8.82 -29.15 -0.37
C ALA A 246 8.28 -27.86 -0.97
N ILE A 247 7.16 -27.89 -1.70
CA ILE A 247 6.49 -26.69 -2.23
C ILE A 247 6.13 -25.74 -1.08
N ARG A 248 5.53 -26.26 0.01
CA ARG A 248 5.19 -25.45 1.18
C ARG A 248 6.43 -24.76 1.76
N LYS A 249 7.50 -25.51 2.01
CA LYS A 249 8.75 -24.99 2.56
C LYS A 249 9.34 -23.90 1.66
N ALA A 250 9.40 -24.10 0.36
CA ALA A 250 9.91 -23.14 -0.60
C ALA A 250 9.00 -21.90 -0.71
N THR A 251 7.68 -22.07 -0.63
CA THR A 251 6.73 -20.94 -0.62
C THR A 251 6.89 -20.08 0.63
N LEU A 252 7.04 -20.69 1.80
CA LEU A 252 7.28 -19.98 3.06
C LEU A 252 8.61 -19.19 3.06
N ASN A 253 9.61 -19.69 2.34
CA ASN A 253 10.91 -19.04 2.16
C ASN A 253 10.94 -17.98 1.05
N LEU A 254 9.84 -17.76 0.32
CA LEU A 254 9.75 -16.87 -0.85
C LEU A 254 10.59 -17.32 -2.06
N GLU A 255 10.91 -18.61 -2.14
CA GLU A 255 11.73 -19.21 -3.20
C GLU A 255 10.87 -19.84 -4.30
N PHE A 256 9.58 -20.00 -4.05
CA PHE A 256 8.64 -20.65 -4.96
C PHE A 256 7.23 -20.05 -4.81
N PHE A 257 6.50 -19.91 -5.93
CA PHE A 257 5.14 -19.36 -5.93
C PHE A 257 4.19 -20.27 -6.71
N PRO A 258 3.33 -21.05 -6.02
CA PRO A 258 2.37 -21.94 -6.69
C PRO A 258 1.34 -21.16 -7.49
N VAL A 259 1.09 -21.57 -8.75
CA VAL A 259 0.13 -20.93 -9.65
C VAL A 259 -1.06 -21.84 -9.90
N TYR A 260 -2.25 -21.28 -9.64
CA TYR A 260 -3.56 -21.91 -9.83
C TYR A 260 -4.29 -21.28 -11.02
N ALA A 261 -5.21 -22.02 -11.62
CA ALA A 261 -6.04 -21.57 -12.73
C ALA A 261 -7.53 -21.60 -12.35
N GLY A 262 -8.32 -20.65 -12.87
CA GLY A 262 -9.74 -20.68 -12.64
C GLY A 262 -10.51 -19.53 -13.26
N SER A 263 -11.80 -19.50 -12.98
CA SER A 263 -12.71 -18.40 -13.29
C SER A 263 -13.64 -18.18 -12.09
N ALA A 264 -13.41 -17.13 -11.32
CA ALA A 264 -14.29 -16.77 -10.22
C ALA A 264 -15.71 -16.47 -10.72
N PHE A 265 -15.85 -15.79 -11.86
CA PHE A 265 -17.15 -15.48 -12.45
C PHE A 265 -17.94 -16.74 -12.83
N LYS A 266 -17.28 -17.74 -13.39
CA LYS A 266 -17.88 -19.04 -13.75
C LYS A 266 -17.89 -20.04 -12.59
N ASN A 267 -17.45 -19.63 -11.41
CA ASN A 267 -17.45 -20.47 -10.20
C ASN A 267 -16.55 -21.72 -10.31
N LYS A 268 -15.43 -21.65 -11.03
CA LYS A 268 -14.52 -22.78 -11.29
C LYS A 268 -13.12 -22.48 -10.73
N GLY A 269 -12.52 -23.39 -9.98
CA GLY A 269 -11.14 -23.35 -9.51
C GLY A 269 -10.90 -22.66 -8.15
N VAL A 270 -11.87 -21.94 -7.60
CA VAL A 270 -11.70 -21.19 -6.34
C VAL A 270 -11.50 -22.10 -5.13
N GLN A 271 -12.17 -23.24 -5.10
CA GLN A 271 -12.04 -24.22 -4.00
C GLN A 271 -10.64 -24.84 -3.97
N MET A 272 -10.07 -25.15 -5.13
CA MET A 272 -8.71 -25.68 -5.25
C MET A 272 -7.67 -24.63 -4.84
N MET A 273 -7.90 -23.36 -5.18
CA MET A 273 -7.08 -22.26 -4.68
C MET A 273 -7.17 -22.14 -3.15
N LEU A 274 -8.36 -22.32 -2.55
CA LEU A 274 -8.52 -22.35 -1.08
C LEU A 274 -7.77 -23.54 -0.44
N ASP A 275 -7.73 -24.68 -1.10
CA ASP A 275 -6.89 -25.79 -0.66
C ASP A 275 -5.40 -25.41 -0.69
N GLY A 276 -4.97 -24.67 -1.72
CA GLY A 276 -3.62 -24.11 -1.80
C GLY A 276 -3.31 -23.10 -0.70
N VAL A 277 -4.27 -22.28 -0.31
CA VAL A 277 -4.13 -21.37 0.85
C VAL A 277 -3.84 -22.16 2.11
N VAL A 278 -4.56 -23.24 2.35
CA VAL A 278 -4.38 -24.10 3.52
C VAL A 278 -3.05 -24.85 3.46
N ASP A 279 -2.71 -25.41 2.30
CA ASP A 279 -1.55 -26.28 2.11
C ASP A 279 -0.23 -25.50 2.09
N TYR A 280 -0.16 -24.33 1.48
CA TYR A 280 1.09 -23.64 1.17
C TYR A 280 1.31 -22.32 1.89
N LEU A 281 0.25 -21.58 2.29
CA LEU A 281 0.42 -20.31 2.99
C LEU A 281 0.66 -20.52 4.50
N PRO A 282 1.41 -19.60 5.14
CA PRO A 282 1.79 -19.74 6.54
C PRO A 282 0.63 -19.61 7.51
N SER A 283 0.77 -20.26 8.64
CA SER A 283 0.09 -19.92 9.89
C SER A 283 0.87 -18.85 10.65
N PRO A 284 0.30 -18.22 11.69
CA PRO A 284 1.05 -17.30 12.55
C PRO A 284 2.27 -17.92 13.25
N LEU A 285 2.41 -19.24 13.25
CA LEU A 285 3.58 -19.97 13.80
C LEU A 285 4.71 -20.14 12.78
N ASP A 286 4.39 -20.06 11.47
CA ASP A 286 5.36 -20.28 10.39
C ASP A 286 6.08 -18.99 9.97
N VAL A 287 5.52 -17.83 10.34
CA VAL A 287 6.10 -16.52 9.98
C VAL A 287 7.30 -16.19 10.85
N LYS A 288 8.23 -15.41 10.31
CA LYS A 288 9.37 -14.91 11.08
C LYS A 288 8.89 -14.10 12.28
N PRO A 289 9.62 -14.14 13.42
CA PRO A 289 9.29 -13.29 14.56
C PRO A 289 9.20 -11.82 14.15
N TYR A 290 8.18 -11.15 14.65
CA TYR A 290 8.03 -9.72 14.42
C TYR A 290 8.96 -8.95 15.34
N VAL A 291 9.71 -7.98 14.82
CA VAL A 291 10.64 -7.18 15.62
C VAL A 291 9.92 -5.93 16.15
N ALA A 292 9.94 -5.77 17.45
CA ALA A 292 9.48 -4.57 18.16
C ALA A 292 10.65 -3.96 18.92
N HIS A 293 10.51 -2.72 19.39
CA HIS A 293 11.54 -2.01 20.12
C HIS A 293 11.03 -1.61 21.51
N ASP A 294 11.88 -1.77 22.52
CA ASP A 294 11.60 -1.21 23.84
C ASP A 294 11.72 0.33 23.78
N PRO A 295 10.66 1.09 24.13
CA PRO A 295 10.67 2.55 23.99
C PRO A 295 11.65 3.26 24.93
N LYS A 296 12.20 2.57 25.95
CA LYS A 296 13.13 3.15 26.92
C LYS A 296 14.58 2.87 26.59
N THR A 297 14.88 1.64 26.15
CA THR A 297 16.24 1.20 25.86
C THR A 297 16.58 1.24 24.38
N GLY A 298 15.57 1.17 23.50
CA GLY A 298 15.73 1.02 22.06
C GLY A 298 16.10 -0.40 21.62
N ASP A 299 16.14 -1.34 22.57
CA ASP A 299 16.50 -2.73 22.29
C ASP A 299 15.43 -3.42 21.44
N GLU A 300 15.86 -4.26 20.51
CA GLU A 300 14.98 -5.10 19.71
C GLU A 300 14.42 -6.26 20.51
N VAL A 301 13.13 -6.51 20.36
CA VAL A 301 12.40 -7.60 21.00
C VAL A 301 11.65 -8.39 19.95
N GLU A 302 11.98 -9.66 19.83
CA GLU A 302 11.28 -10.57 18.93
C GLU A 302 9.93 -11.02 19.51
N LEU A 303 8.86 -10.80 18.73
CA LEU A 303 7.50 -11.23 19.06
C LEU A 303 7.14 -12.49 18.27
N MET A 304 6.84 -13.55 18.98
CA MET A 304 6.30 -14.79 18.44
C MET A 304 4.85 -14.97 18.88
N ALA A 305 4.05 -15.65 18.06
CA ALA A 305 2.67 -15.94 18.38
C ALA A 305 2.59 -16.93 19.58
N ASP A 306 2.26 -16.39 20.75
CA ASP A 306 2.09 -17.15 21.99
C ASP A 306 1.06 -16.46 22.88
N ASP A 307 -0.06 -17.12 23.15
CA ASP A 307 -1.17 -16.56 23.95
C ASP A 307 -0.80 -16.27 25.42
N LYS A 308 0.28 -16.86 25.91
CA LYS A 308 0.71 -16.75 27.34
C LYS A 308 1.68 -15.58 27.57
N LYS A 309 2.22 -14.98 26.52
CA LYS A 309 3.13 -13.84 26.63
C LYS A 309 2.38 -12.54 26.85
N PRO A 310 3.05 -11.45 27.23
CA PRO A 310 2.44 -10.12 27.30
C PRO A 310 1.80 -9.72 25.99
N PHE A 311 0.66 -9.05 26.07
CA PHE A 311 -0.09 -8.60 24.90
C PHE A 311 0.68 -7.53 24.11
N ALA A 312 0.75 -7.71 22.80
CA ALA A 312 1.21 -6.68 21.87
C ALA A 312 0.46 -6.82 20.52
N ALA A 313 -0.07 -5.69 20.05
CA ALA A 313 -0.84 -5.60 18.81
C ALA A 313 -0.56 -4.29 18.08
N LEU A 314 -0.77 -4.31 16.78
CA LEU A 314 -0.72 -3.12 15.91
C LEU A 314 -2.14 -2.69 15.55
N ALA A 315 -2.45 -1.42 15.75
CA ALA A 315 -3.65 -0.77 15.21
C ALA A 315 -3.38 -0.40 13.75
N PHE A 316 -3.80 -1.24 12.81
CA PHE A 316 -3.43 -1.05 11.39
C PHE A 316 -4.46 -0.28 10.56
N LYS A 317 -5.69 -0.14 11.06
CA LYS A 317 -6.76 0.61 10.39
C LYS A 317 -7.73 1.19 11.38
N ILE A 318 -8.18 2.43 11.13
CA ILE A 318 -9.30 3.07 11.79
C ILE A 318 -10.44 3.21 10.78
N ALA A 319 -11.66 2.97 11.21
CA ALA A 319 -12.85 3.22 10.41
C ALA A 319 -13.93 3.88 11.26
N THR A 320 -14.71 4.75 10.65
CA THR A 320 -15.91 5.31 11.28
C THR A 320 -17.12 4.49 10.87
N ASP A 321 -17.78 3.91 11.84
CA ASP A 321 -18.94 3.05 11.64
C ASP A 321 -20.20 3.76 12.12
N PRO A 322 -21.31 3.76 11.32
CA PRO A 322 -22.53 4.46 11.66
C PRO A 322 -23.19 4.00 12.97
N PHE A 323 -22.99 2.74 13.35
CA PHE A 323 -23.67 2.11 14.49
C PHE A 323 -22.82 2.04 15.76
N VAL A 324 -21.53 1.78 15.61
CA VAL A 324 -20.61 1.58 16.75
C VAL A 324 -19.61 2.73 16.93
N GLY A 325 -19.62 3.69 16.01
CA GLY A 325 -18.71 4.83 16.02
C GLY A 325 -17.30 4.43 15.57
N ARG A 326 -16.28 4.86 16.30
CA ARG A 326 -14.88 4.59 15.96
C ARG A 326 -14.54 3.12 16.18
N LEU A 327 -14.14 2.44 15.12
CA LEU A 327 -13.70 1.05 15.09
C LEU A 327 -12.22 1.00 14.75
N THR A 328 -11.42 0.41 15.63
CA THR A 328 -9.98 0.21 15.44
C THR A 328 -9.71 -1.25 15.09
N PHE A 329 -9.17 -1.51 13.92
CA PHE A 329 -8.73 -2.86 13.53
C PHE A 329 -7.33 -3.11 14.10
N ILE A 330 -7.18 -4.25 14.77
CA ILE A 330 -5.93 -4.65 15.42
C ILE A 330 -5.47 -6.01 14.93
N ARG A 331 -4.15 -6.16 14.74
CA ARG A 331 -3.45 -7.43 14.57
C ARG A 331 -2.73 -7.75 15.87
N VAL A 332 -3.06 -8.88 16.48
CA VAL A 332 -2.41 -9.35 17.70
C VAL A 332 -1.18 -10.19 17.32
N TYR A 333 0.00 -9.77 17.73
CA TYR A 333 1.24 -10.51 17.46
C TYR A 333 1.60 -11.47 18.59
N THR A 334 1.30 -11.11 19.85
CA THR A 334 1.57 -11.95 21.00
C THR A 334 0.57 -11.67 22.12
N GLY A 335 0.38 -12.62 23.01
CA GLY A 335 -0.52 -12.53 24.15
C GLY A 335 -1.99 -12.63 23.81
N SER A 336 -2.84 -12.27 24.76
CA SER A 336 -4.29 -12.18 24.60
C SER A 336 -4.84 -10.91 25.23
N LEU A 337 -6.02 -10.47 24.78
CA LEU A 337 -6.70 -9.27 25.28
C LEU A 337 -8.17 -9.55 25.48
N GLN A 338 -8.65 -9.29 26.69
CA GLN A 338 -10.07 -9.43 27.07
C GLN A 338 -10.85 -8.14 26.82
N SER A 339 -12.08 -8.27 26.39
CA SER A 339 -13.06 -7.18 26.34
C SER A 339 -13.18 -6.51 27.70
N GLY A 340 -13.24 -5.17 27.74
CA GLY A 340 -13.32 -4.38 28.98
C GLY A 340 -11.99 -4.10 29.67
N SER A 341 -10.87 -4.67 29.20
CA SER A 341 -9.53 -4.47 29.78
C SER A 341 -8.87 -3.17 29.32
N TYR A 342 -7.69 -2.90 29.87
CA TYR A 342 -6.89 -1.72 29.55
C TYR A 342 -5.66 -2.13 28.74
N VAL A 343 -5.28 -1.29 27.79
CA VAL A 343 -4.04 -1.38 27.02
C VAL A 343 -3.26 -0.08 27.14
N LEU A 344 -1.97 -0.15 26.94
CA LEU A 344 -1.11 1.02 26.73
C LEU A 344 -0.98 1.25 25.22
N ASN A 345 -1.37 2.42 24.76
CA ASN A 345 -0.92 2.92 23.46
C ASN A 345 0.53 3.39 23.66
N ALA A 346 1.48 2.53 23.30
CA ALA A 346 2.90 2.78 23.54
C ALA A 346 3.45 3.90 22.66
N SER A 347 2.91 4.08 21.45
CA SER A 347 3.31 5.16 20.53
C SER A 347 3.01 6.55 21.09
N LYS A 348 1.92 6.68 21.87
CA LYS A 348 1.48 7.97 22.48
C LYS A 348 1.63 8.00 24.00
N ASN A 349 2.16 6.94 24.59
CA ASN A 349 2.28 6.77 26.03
C ASN A 349 0.95 7.05 26.77
N SER A 350 -0.17 6.59 26.26
CA SER A 350 -1.50 6.81 26.82
C SER A 350 -2.19 5.48 27.14
N ARG A 351 -2.83 5.40 28.32
CA ARG A 351 -3.61 4.22 28.71
C ARG A 351 -5.03 4.35 28.21
N GLU A 352 -5.50 3.34 27.49
CA GLU A 352 -6.84 3.30 26.92
C GLU A 352 -7.62 2.07 27.35
N ARG A 353 -8.95 2.17 27.35
CA ARG A 353 -9.83 1.06 27.68
C ARG A 353 -10.44 0.47 26.42
N VAL A 354 -10.26 -0.81 26.20
CA VAL A 354 -10.97 -1.58 25.18
C VAL A 354 -12.37 -1.88 25.68
N GLY A 355 -13.39 -1.27 25.08
CA GLY A 355 -14.78 -1.46 25.50
C GLY A 355 -15.31 -2.82 25.04
N ARG A 356 -15.29 -3.08 23.74
CA ARG A 356 -15.75 -4.33 23.12
C ARG A 356 -14.76 -4.78 22.06
N LEU A 357 -14.71 -6.09 21.84
CA LEU A 357 -13.95 -6.73 20.77
C LEU A 357 -14.90 -7.38 19.78
N LEU A 358 -14.65 -7.20 18.51
CA LEU A 358 -15.51 -7.66 17.42
C LEU A 358 -14.74 -8.57 16.47
N GLN A 359 -15.34 -9.68 16.10
CA GLN A 359 -14.96 -10.46 14.93
C GLN A 359 -15.76 -9.98 13.73
N MET A 360 -15.07 -9.69 12.64
CA MET A 360 -15.70 -9.16 11.43
C MET A 360 -16.09 -10.32 10.49
N HIS A 361 -17.27 -10.22 9.91
CA HIS A 361 -17.82 -11.17 8.95
C HIS A 361 -18.46 -10.39 7.80
N ALA A 362 -17.66 -9.90 6.86
CA ALA A 362 -18.15 -9.01 5.81
C ALA A 362 -18.95 -7.82 6.40
N ASN A 363 -20.26 -7.75 6.15
CA ASN A 363 -21.14 -6.70 6.67
C ASN A 363 -21.69 -6.97 8.08
N SER A 364 -21.41 -8.11 8.69
CA SER A 364 -21.86 -8.47 10.03
C SER A 364 -20.72 -8.48 11.05
N ARG A 365 -21.07 -8.31 12.31
CA ARG A 365 -20.12 -8.26 13.42
C ARG A 365 -20.58 -9.16 14.53
N THR A 366 -19.66 -9.92 15.11
CA THR A 366 -19.93 -10.74 16.28
C THR A 366 -19.06 -10.26 17.43
N GLU A 367 -19.69 -9.95 18.56
CA GLU A 367 -18.95 -9.59 19.77
C GLU A 367 -18.25 -10.81 20.33
N ILE A 368 -16.95 -10.67 20.62
CA ILE A 368 -16.12 -11.73 21.18
C ILE A 368 -15.54 -11.30 22.52
N PRO A 369 -15.42 -12.21 23.49
CA PRO A 369 -14.94 -11.87 24.83
C PRO A 369 -13.44 -11.65 24.90
N GLU A 370 -12.66 -12.26 24.03
CA GLU A 370 -11.21 -12.27 24.05
C GLU A 370 -10.63 -12.46 22.65
N VAL A 371 -9.49 -11.84 22.36
CA VAL A 371 -8.66 -12.04 21.17
C VAL A 371 -7.32 -12.62 21.57
N PHE A 372 -6.72 -13.40 20.70
CA PHE A 372 -5.50 -14.16 20.96
C PHE A 372 -4.40 -13.80 19.94
N SER A 373 -3.17 -14.24 20.23
CA SER A 373 -2.06 -14.06 19.28
C SER A 373 -2.42 -14.61 17.89
N GLY A 374 -2.02 -13.91 16.84
CA GLY A 374 -2.36 -14.25 15.47
C GLY A 374 -3.76 -13.82 15.00
N ASP A 375 -4.62 -13.29 15.88
CA ASP A 375 -5.96 -12.84 15.51
C ASP A 375 -5.94 -11.44 14.86
N ILE A 376 -6.94 -11.22 13.98
CA ILE A 376 -7.32 -9.91 13.45
C ILE A 376 -8.72 -9.63 13.96
N ALA A 377 -8.92 -8.48 14.61
CA ALA A 377 -10.21 -8.14 15.23
C ALA A 377 -10.45 -6.62 15.21
N GLY A 378 -11.71 -6.24 15.42
CA GLY A 378 -12.11 -4.85 15.66
C GLY A 378 -12.17 -4.56 17.16
N ALA A 379 -11.65 -3.43 17.59
CA ALA A 379 -11.72 -2.93 18.97
C ALA A 379 -12.52 -1.62 19.03
N ILE A 380 -13.43 -1.53 19.97
CA ILE A 380 -14.21 -0.32 20.22
C ILE A 380 -13.80 0.27 21.58
N GLY A 381 -13.75 1.59 21.66
CA GLY A 381 -13.46 2.32 22.89
C GLY A 381 -12.07 2.95 22.92
N LEU A 382 -11.23 2.70 21.94
CA LEU A 382 -9.92 3.33 21.75
C LEU A 382 -10.11 4.74 21.15
N LYS A 383 -9.96 5.78 21.98
CA LYS A 383 -10.28 7.16 21.59
C LYS A 383 -9.10 7.90 20.95
N ASN A 384 -7.89 7.65 21.45
CA ASN A 384 -6.68 8.35 21.02
C ASN A 384 -5.82 7.53 20.06
N THR A 385 -6.12 6.25 19.89
CA THR A 385 -5.38 5.36 19.00
C THR A 385 -5.60 5.77 17.53
N THR A 386 -4.53 5.90 16.79
CA THR A 386 -4.53 6.16 15.33
C THR A 386 -3.89 5.00 14.59
N THR A 387 -4.01 4.99 13.28
CA THR A 387 -3.40 3.97 12.43
C THR A 387 -1.88 3.97 12.59
N GLY A 388 -1.28 2.79 12.80
CA GLY A 388 0.14 2.60 13.06
C GLY A 388 0.52 2.58 14.55
N ASP A 389 -0.42 2.88 15.46
CA ASP A 389 -0.13 2.88 16.89
C ASP A 389 0.06 1.45 17.45
N SER A 390 0.99 1.32 18.37
CA SER A 390 1.30 0.07 19.08
C SER A 390 0.49 -0.03 20.37
N LEU A 391 -0.28 -1.10 20.50
CA LEU A 391 -1.10 -1.39 21.68
C LEU A 391 -0.48 -2.55 22.46
N THR A 392 -0.11 -2.31 23.70
CA THR A 392 0.66 -3.29 24.50
C THR A 392 0.10 -3.45 25.91
N ASP A 393 0.58 -4.49 26.59
CA ASP A 393 0.43 -4.61 28.04
C ASP A 393 1.08 -3.39 28.72
N PRO A 394 0.39 -2.68 29.64
CA PRO A 394 0.95 -1.54 30.32
C PRO A 394 2.26 -1.82 31.10
N ALA A 395 2.49 -3.06 31.51
CA ALA A 395 3.71 -3.47 32.21
C ALA A 395 4.89 -3.77 31.26
N HIS A 396 4.60 -4.00 29.96
CA HIS A 396 5.58 -4.40 28.95
C HIS A 396 5.41 -3.53 27.69
N PRO A 397 5.75 -2.23 27.76
CA PRO A 397 5.61 -1.33 26.62
C PRO A 397 6.57 -1.71 25.48
N LEU A 398 6.06 -1.80 24.27
CA LEU A 398 6.83 -2.09 23.06
C LEU A 398 6.30 -1.21 21.91
N ILE A 399 7.21 -0.70 21.10
CA ILE A 399 6.89 -0.02 19.85
C ILE A 399 7.08 -1.02 18.72
N LEU A 400 5.98 -1.32 18.04
CA LEU A 400 5.99 -2.00 16.77
C LEU A 400 6.39 -0.96 15.71
N GLU A 401 7.13 -1.36 14.70
CA GLU A 401 7.63 -0.44 13.67
C GLU A 401 6.51 0.44 13.07
N SER A 402 6.78 1.73 12.88
CA SER A 402 5.81 2.67 12.32
C SER A 402 5.66 2.48 10.80
N LEU A 403 4.43 2.67 10.29
CA LEU A 403 4.17 2.74 8.85
C LEU A 403 4.88 3.97 8.25
N GLN A 404 5.59 3.77 7.15
CA GLN A 404 6.05 4.89 6.33
C GLN A 404 4.87 5.37 5.48
N VAL A 405 4.41 6.58 5.75
CA VAL A 405 3.29 7.18 5.00
C VAL A 405 3.87 8.00 3.87
N PRO A 406 3.54 7.70 2.60
CA PRO A 406 4.00 8.51 1.47
C PRO A 406 3.40 9.91 1.53
N ASP A 407 4.14 10.90 1.05
CA ASP A 407 3.64 12.25 0.93
C ASP A 407 2.60 12.36 -0.18
N PRO A 408 1.53 13.15 0.03
CA PRO A 408 0.53 13.39 -1.00
C PRO A 408 1.14 14.14 -2.18
N VAL A 409 0.64 13.87 -3.39
CA VAL A 409 1.17 14.41 -4.65
C VAL A 409 0.25 15.44 -5.32
N ILE A 410 -1.02 15.48 -4.91
CA ILE A 410 -2.01 16.42 -5.44
C ILE A 410 -2.71 17.18 -4.31
N GLN A 411 -3.13 18.40 -4.58
CA GLN A 411 -3.81 19.27 -3.62
C GLN A 411 -4.96 20.01 -4.29
N VAL A 412 -6.08 20.16 -3.58
CA VAL A 412 -7.22 21.01 -4.00
C VAL A 412 -7.66 21.91 -2.85
N SER A 413 -8.23 23.06 -3.18
CA SER A 413 -8.89 23.90 -2.17
C SER A 413 -10.33 23.43 -1.95
N VAL A 414 -10.79 23.51 -0.71
CA VAL A 414 -12.16 23.19 -0.32
C VAL A 414 -12.76 24.36 0.45
N GLU A 415 -13.86 24.90 -0.06
CA GLU A 415 -14.55 26.04 0.55
C GLU A 415 -15.98 25.64 0.94
N PRO A 416 -16.35 25.72 2.23
CA PRO A 416 -17.70 25.39 2.67
C PRO A 416 -18.70 26.45 2.16
N LYS A 417 -19.87 26.03 1.69
CA LYS A 417 -20.89 26.94 1.14
C LYS A 417 -21.60 27.77 2.21
N SER A 418 -21.58 27.35 3.46
CA SER A 418 -22.18 28.06 4.57
C SER A 418 -21.34 27.95 5.85
N LYS A 419 -21.67 28.80 6.85
CA LYS A 419 -21.03 28.68 8.17
C LYS A 419 -21.33 27.36 8.86
N ALA A 420 -22.55 26.81 8.69
CA ALA A 420 -22.92 25.50 9.24
C ALA A 420 -22.14 24.37 8.56
N ASP A 421 -21.83 24.48 7.27
CA ASP A 421 -20.99 23.52 6.56
C ASP A 421 -19.54 23.57 7.01
N ARG A 422 -19.04 24.73 7.45
CA ARG A 422 -17.68 24.86 7.98
C ARG A 422 -17.48 23.99 9.23
N ASP A 423 -18.38 24.08 10.20
CA ASP A 423 -18.30 23.30 11.44
C ASP A 423 -18.35 21.78 11.16
N LYS A 424 -19.19 21.39 10.19
CA LYS A 424 -19.26 19.98 9.76
C LYS A 424 -18.00 19.56 9.00
N MET A 425 -17.47 20.44 8.15
CA MET A 425 -16.27 20.19 7.36
C MET A 425 -15.05 19.97 8.26
N ASP A 426 -14.88 20.78 9.32
CA ASP A 426 -13.78 20.60 10.27
C ASP A 426 -13.83 19.23 10.95
N VAL A 427 -15.03 18.79 11.35
CA VAL A 427 -15.25 17.45 11.92
C VAL A 427 -14.98 16.34 10.90
N ALA A 428 -15.44 16.52 9.66
CA ALA A 428 -15.25 15.55 8.59
C ALA A 428 -13.75 15.40 8.25
N LEU A 429 -13.05 16.52 8.05
CA LEU A 429 -11.63 16.54 7.73
C LEU A 429 -10.81 15.88 8.84
N GLN A 430 -11.12 16.18 10.11
CA GLN A 430 -10.43 15.54 11.22
C GLN A 430 -10.60 14.02 11.18
N LYS A 431 -11.82 13.52 11.02
CA LYS A 431 -12.10 12.07 11.00
C LYS A 431 -11.45 11.39 9.79
N LEU A 432 -11.56 11.98 8.60
CA LEU A 432 -10.97 11.43 7.38
C LEU A 432 -9.43 11.36 7.46
N THR A 433 -8.80 12.38 8.05
CA THR A 433 -7.34 12.39 8.30
C THR A 433 -6.93 11.33 9.34
N GLU A 434 -7.79 11.04 10.33
CA GLU A 434 -7.54 9.97 11.29
C GLU A 434 -7.65 8.57 10.69
N GLU A 435 -8.53 8.40 9.68
CA GLU A 435 -8.73 7.14 8.95
C GLU A 435 -7.62 6.90 7.93
N ASP A 436 -7.27 7.94 7.15
CA ASP A 436 -6.28 7.87 6.09
C ASP A 436 -5.13 8.87 6.29
N PRO A 437 -3.94 8.41 6.71
CA PRO A 437 -2.79 9.29 6.94
C PRO A 437 -2.18 9.87 5.66
N THR A 438 -2.53 9.39 4.46
CA THR A 438 -2.13 10.01 3.19
C THR A 438 -3.04 11.17 2.80
N PHE A 439 -4.21 11.27 3.43
CA PHE A 439 -5.10 12.42 3.30
C PHE A 439 -4.71 13.47 4.32
N ARG A 440 -4.34 14.66 3.86
CA ARG A 440 -3.98 15.79 4.71
C ARG A 440 -4.93 16.95 4.48
N ALA A 441 -5.24 17.65 5.55
CA ALA A 441 -6.04 18.88 5.51
C ALA A 441 -5.32 19.97 6.30
N GLU A 442 -5.11 21.12 5.67
CA GLU A 442 -4.42 22.28 6.26
C GLU A 442 -5.09 23.57 5.81
N THR A 443 -5.03 24.56 6.69
CA THR A 443 -5.47 25.90 6.33
C THR A 443 -4.27 26.72 5.89
N ASN A 444 -4.33 27.22 4.66
CA ASN A 444 -3.29 28.14 4.17
C ASN A 444 -3.32 29.44 5.00
N PRO A 445 -2.24 29.76 5.72
CA PRO A 445 -2.20 30.93 6.60
C PRO A 445 -2.27 32.28 5.86
N GLU A 446 -1.89 32.29 4.58
CA GLU A 446 -1.89 33.53 3.75
C GLU A 446 -3.27 33.79 3.15
N THR A 447 -3.93 32.73 2.63
CA THR A 447 -5.22 32.87 1.94
C THR A 447 -6.43 32.56 2.81
N GLY A 448 -6.23 31.86 3.95
CA GLY A 448 -7.30 31.35 4.82
C GLY A 448 -8.11 30.22 4.19
N GLN A 449 -7.70 29.72 3.01
CA GLN A 449 -8.36 28.60 2.34
C GLN A 449 -8.00 27.27 3.02
N THR A 450 -8.95 26.36 3.09
CA THR A 450 -8.69 24.97 3.48
C THR A 450 -8.21 24.21 2.25
N LEU A 451 -7.03 23.61 2.37
CA LEU A 451 -6.42 22.76 1.34
C LEU A 451 -6.49 21.32 1.79
N ILE A 452 -6.90 20.44 0.90
CA ILE A 452 -6.84 18.99 1.09
C ILE A 452 -5.86 18.38 0.10
N SER A 453 -5.05 17.46 0.57
CA SER A 453 -4.00 16.81 -0.22
C SER A 453 -4.16 15.30 -0.19
N GLY A 454 -3.84 14.63 -1.30
CA GLY A 454 -3.99 13.18 -1.46
C GLY A 454 -3.07 12.59 -2.52
N MET A 455 -3.24 11.29 -2.75
CA MET A 455 -2.38 10.50 -3.65
C MET A 455 -2.77 10.59 -5.13
N GLY A 456 -3.97 11.09 -5.45
CA GLY A 456 -4.45 11.24 -6.82
C GLY A 456 -5.83 11.91 -6.89
N GLU A 457 -6.29 12.20 -8.11
CA GLU A 457 -7.61 12.82 -8.34
C GLU A 457 -8.73 11.96 -7.78
N LEU A 458 -8.69 10.64 -8.05
CA LEU A 458 -9.71 9.71 -7.57
C LEU A 458 -9.75 9.68 -6.03
N HIS A 459 -8.59 9.70 -5.38
CA HIS A 459 -8.52 9.75 -3.92
C HIS A 459 -9.23 10.99 -3.36
N LEU A 460 -8.90 12.18 -3.87
CA LEU A 460 -9.53 13.43 -3.41
C LEU A 460 -11.02 13.49 -3.74
N ASP A 461 -11.44 13.02 -4.91
CA ASP A 461 -12.87 12.94 -5.30
C ASP A 461 -13.66 12.09 -4.31
N ILE A 462 -13.13 10.94 -3.91
CA ILE A 462 -13.76 10.05 -2.94
C ILE A 462 -13.84 10.72 -1.57
N MET A 463 -12.76 11.37 -1.11
CA MET A 463 -12.77 12.07 0.17
C MET A 463 -13.80 13.20 0.21
N VAL A 464 -13.95 13.95 -0.89
CA VAL A 464 -14.97 14.99 -1.04
C VAL A 464 -16.39 14.38 -1.06
N GLU A 465 -16.59 13.28 -1.76
CA GLU A 465 -17.88 12.61 -1.81
C GLU A 465 -18.27 12.02 -0.44
N ARG A 466 -17.32 11.45 0.29
CA ARG A 466 -17.51 11.03 1.68
C ARG A 466 -17.86 12.20 2.61
N MET A 467 -17.20 13.36 2.48
CA MET A 467 -17.57 14.56 3.24
C MET A 467 -19.03 14.94 3.00
N LYS A 468 -19.49 14.86 1.75
CA LYS A 468 -20.86 15.18 1.38
C LYS A 468 -21.85 14.15 1.91
N ARG A 469 -21.61 12.85 1.71
CA ARG A 469 -22.57 11.77 2.04
C ARG A 469 -22.60 11.43 3.53
N GLU A 470 -21.43 11.21 4.12
CA GLU A 470 -21.32 10.76 5.51
C GLU A 470 -21.50 11.91 6.51
N PHE A 471 -21.04 13.13 6.17
CA PHE A 471 -21.02 14.28 7.07
C PHE A 471 -21.99 15.40 6.67
N ASN A 472 -22.70 15.26 5.55
CA ASN A 472 -23.59 16.28 5.01
C ASN A 472 -22.93 17.67 4.87
N VAL A 473 -21.72 17.70 4.30
CA VAL A 473 -20.95 18.92 4.02
C VAL A 473 -21.20 19.37 2.60
N GLU A 474 -21.70 20.60 2.43
CA GLU A 474 -21.74 21.26 1.12
C GLU A 474 -20.50 22.14 0.94
N ALA A 475 -19.65 21.80 -0.02
CA ALA A 475 -18.41 22.51 -0.31
C ALA A 475 -18.21 22.75 -1.79
N THR A 476 -17.43 23.79 -2.14
CA THR A 476 -16.92 24.05 -3.49
C THR A 476 -15.46 23.59 -3.54
N ILE A 477 -15.12 22.84 -4.57
CA ILE A 477 -13.76 22.32 -4.79
C ILE A 477 -13.07 23.17 -5.83
N GLY A 478 -11.85 23.58 -5.54
CA GLY A 478 -11.01 24.33 -6.48
C GLY A 478 -10.29 23.43 -7.48
N GLU A 479 -9.58 24.03 -8.42
CA GLU A 479 -8.79 23.32 -9.43
C GLU A 479 -7.65 22.50 -8.79
N PRO A 480 -7.36 21.29 -9.29
CA PRO A 480 -6.24 20.50 -8.81
C PRO A 480 -4.90 21.20 -9.01
N GLN A 481 -4.07 21.15 -7.99
CA GLN A 481 -2.71 21.67 -8.03
C GLN A 481 -1.70 20.57 -7.72
N VAL A 482 -0.57 20.60 -8.42
CA VAL A 482 0.52 19.66 -8.20
C VAL A 482 1.28 20.05 -6.94
N ALA A 483 1.57 19.09 -6.09
CA ALA A 483 2.44 19.25 -4.94
C ALA A 483 3.91 19.18 -5.38
N TYR A 484 4.42 20.29 -5.88
CA TYR A 484 5.83 20.41 -6.23
C TYR A 484 6.74 20.29 -4.99
N ARG A 485 8.02 20.00 -5.23
CA ARG A 485 9.08 19.99 -4.22
C ARG A 485 10.23 20.84 -4.72
N GLU A 486 11.17 21.13 -3.83
CA GLU A 486 12.42 21.80 -4.18
C GLU A 486 13.58 20.91 -3.76
N THR A 487 14.73 21.03 -4.43
CA THR A 487 15.98 20.39 -4.02
C THR A 487 17.19 21.20 -4.47
N PHE A 488 18.35 20.85 -3.94
CA PHE A 488 19.63 21.37 -4.38
C PHE A 488 20.28 20.42 -5.39
N THR A 489 20.99 20.98 -6.37
CA THR A 489 21.69 20.20 -7.39
C THR A 489 23.19 20.21 -7.21
N LYS A 490 23.74 21.08 -6.36
CA LYS A 490 25.18 21.26 -6.12
C LYS A 490 25.46 21.49 -4.65
N GLU A 491 26.67 21.16 -4.24
CA GLU A 491 27.21 21.55 -2.94
C GLU A 491 27.35 23.07 -2.85
N ALA A 492 26.97 23.62 -1.70
CA ALA A 492 27.17 25.03 -1.41
C ALA A 492 27.44 25.27 0.07
N LYS A 493 28.34 26.21 0.35
CA LYS A 493 28.61 26.69 1.70
C LYS A 493 28.00 28.09 1.87
N ALA A 494 27.24 28.24 2.92
CA ALA A 494 26.56 29.51 3.21
C ALA A 494 26.62 29.88 4.69
N GLN A 495 26.78 31.15 4.92
CA GLN A 495 26.65 31.74 6.26
C GLN A 495 25.22 32.25 6.46
N GLY A 496 24.68 31.98 7.62
CA GLY A 496 23.50 32.65 8.13
C GLY A 496 23.84 33.42 9.38
N LYS A 497 23.76 34.75 9.31
CA LYS A 497 24.04 35.61 10.43
C LYS A 497 22.84 36.48 10.77
N PHE A 498 22.37 36.33 11.98
CA PHE A 498 21.27 37.09 12.53
C PHE A 498 21.74 37.94 13.70
N VAL A 499 21.66 39.25 13.51
CA VAL A 499 22.01 40.27 14.53
C VAL A 499 20.88 41.27 14.61
N ARG A 500 20.28 41.40 15.81
CA ARG A 500 19.24 42.41 16.03
C ARG A 500 19.51 43.09 17.39
N GLN A 501 19.66 44.39 17.39
CA GLN A 501 19.72 45.24 18.57
C GLN A 501 18.50 46.14 18.62
N SER A 502 17.64 46.00 19.61
CA SER A 502 16.47 46.85 19.82
C SER A 502 16.39 47.12 21.34
N GLY A 503 16.97 48.18 21.80
CA GLY A 503 16.75 48.80 23.12
C GLY A 503 16.62 47.88 24.32
N GLY A 504 17.57 46.97 24.55
CA GLY A 504 17.54 45.94 25.62
C GLY A 504 18.49 44.78 25.28
N LYS A 505 18.12 43.56 25.65
CA LYS A 505 18.87 42.33 25.29
C LYS A 505 18.88 42.14 23.79
N GLY A 506 20.05 42.14 23.14
CA GLY A 506 20.21 41.89 21.73
C GLY A 506 19.87 40.42 21.33
N GLN A 507 19.86 40.13 20.03
CA GLN A 507 19.77 38.79 19.48
C GLN A 507 20.95 38.55 18.55
N TYR A 508 21.67 37.43 18.75
CA TYR A 508 22.82 37.07 17.94
C TYR A 508 22.84 35.56 17.67
N GLY A 509 22.94 35.20 16.39
CA GLY A 509 23.20 33.85 15.90
C GLY A 509 24.01 33.90 14.63
N ASP A 510 25.04 33.09 14.49
CA ASP A 510 25.92 33.03 13.34
C ASP A 510 26.36 31.59 13.11
N VAL A 511 26.01 31.06 11.94
CA VAL A 511 26.27 29.66 11.56
C VAL A 511 26.80 29.58 10.15
N TRP A 512 27.76 28.67 9.93
CA TRP A 512 28.22 28.29 8.62
C TRP A 512 27.83 26.83 8.34
N ILE A 513 27.07 26.64 7.26
CA ILE A 513 26.49 25.34 6.92
C ILE A 513 26.89 24.99 5.49
N GLU A 514 27.35 23.77 5.31
CA GLU A 514 27.58 23.15 4.03
C GLU A 514 26.35 22.30 3.69
N PHE A 515 25.72 22.66 2.56
CA PHE A 515 24.57 21.94 2.03
C PHE A 515 25.02 21.09 0.86
N THR A 516 24.66 19.81 0.87
CA THR A 516 24.96 18.85 -0.19
C THR A 516 23.70 18.17 -0.64
N PRO A 517 23.47 17.95 -1.94
CA PRO A 517 22.36 17.10 -2.40
C PRO A 517 22.44 15.72 -1.75
N ASN A 518 21.33 15.20 -1.28
CA ASN A 518 21.21 13.82 -0.82
C ASN A 518 20.74 12.91 -1.98
N GLU A 519 20.84 11.61 -1.79
CA GLU A 519 20.24 10.64 -2.70
C GLU A 519 18.72 10.80 -2.71
N GLU A 520 18.09 10.56 -3.86
CA GLU A 520 16.65 10.65 -4.03
C GLU A 520 15.90 9.78 -3.01
N GLY A 521 14.93 10.38 -2.32
CA GLY A 521 14.11 9.70 -1.31
C GLY A 521 14.80 9.50 0.05
N LYS A 522 16.06 9.93 0.23
CA LYS A 522 16.75 9.84 1.54
C LYS A 522 16.32 10.94 2.50
N GLY A 523 15.67 11.98 2.00
CA GLY A 523 15.20 13.07 2.82
C GLY A 523 16.31 13.95 3.39
N TYR A 524 16.04 14.53 4.55
CA TYR A 524 16.93 15.45 5.22
C TYR A 524 17.87 14.73 6.19
N GLU A 525 19.16 15.07 6.13
CA GLU A 525 20.18 14.61 7.09
C GLU A 525 20.92 15.82 7.68
N PHE A 526 21.14 15.81 9.00
CA PHE A 526 21.91 16.81 9.71
C PHE A 526 23.19 16.23 10.31
N GLU A 527 24.31 16.91 10.06
CA GLU A 527 25.62 16.54 10.62
C GLU A 527 26.17 17.69 11.47
N ASP A 528 26.46 17.42 12.73
CA ASP A 528 27.21 18.31 13.62
C ASP A 528 28.71 18.07 13.44
N ALA A 529 29.40 19.02 12.85
CA ALA A 529 30.85 19.01 12.64
C ALA A 529 31.55 20.20 13.35
N ILE A 530 30.94 20.76 14.40
CA ILE A 530 31.51 21.86 15.17
C ILE A 530 32.74 21.41 15.94
N VAL A 531 33.84 22.16 15.76
CA VAL A 531 35.09 21.95 16.47
C VAL A 531 35.38 23.19 17.37
N GLY A 532 35.87 22.95 18.55
CA GLY A 532 36.30 24.04 19.44
C GLY A 532 35.19 24.84 20.14
N GLY A 533 33.90 24.40 19.99
CA GLY A 533 32.80 25.02 20.70
C GLY A 533 32.41 26.42 20.18
N VAL A 534 32.71 26.73 18.93
CA VAL A 534 32.36 28.00 18.25
C VAL A 534 30.85 28.24 18.19
N VAL A 535 30.07 27.18 18.19
CA VAL A 535 28.64 27.17 18.49
C VAL A 535 28.41 26.29 19.70
N PRO A 536 27.84 26.82 20.80
CA PRO A 536 27.56 26.05 22.01
C PRO A 536 26.62 24.88 21.72
N ARG A 537 26.86 23.71 22.33
CA ARG A 537 26.11 22.48 22.12
C ARG A 537 24.59 22.65 22.33
N GLU A 538 24.21 23.53 23.24
CA GLU A 538 22.80 23.83 23.54
C GLU A 538 22.05 24.46 22.37
N PHE A 539 22.73 25.15 21.43
CA PHE A 539 22.12 25.79 20.28
C PHE A 539 22.13 24.92 19.02
N ILE A 540 22.89 23.82 18.96
CA ILE A 540 22.97 22.94 17.79
C ILE A 540 21.60 22.32 17.45
N PRO A 541 20.80 21.81 18.43
CA PRO A 541 19.43 21.36 18.12
C PRO A 541 18.53 22.47 17.58
N SER A 542 18.76 23.72 17.96
CA SER A 542 18.00 24.87 17.44
C SER A 542 18.37 25.20 16.00
N VAL A 543 19.62 24.99 15.60
CA VAL A 543 20.04 25.11 14.19
C VAL A 543 19.34 24.06 13.33
N ASP A 544 19.36 22.79 13.76
CA ASP A 544 18.68 21.71 13.08
C ASP A 544 17.17 21.95 12.97
N ALA A 545 16.51 22.28 14.06
CA ALA A 545 15.07 22.62 14.05
C ALA A 545 14.77 23.83 13.15
N GLY A 546 15.64 24.84 13.12
CA GLY A 546 15.49 26.00 12.25
C GLY A 546 15.63 25.67 10.77
N LEU A 547 16.52 24.75 10.41
CA LEU A 547 16.64 24.23 9.04
C LEU A 547 15.39 23.47 8.63
N GLN A 548 14.92 22.53 9.46
CA GLN A 548 13.73 21.75 9.17
C GLN A 548 12.48 22.60 9.00
N GLU A 549 12.34 23.66 9.81
CA GLU A 549 11.23 24.63 9.66
C GLU A 549 11.36 25.47 8.37
N ALA A 550 12.55 25.92 8.04
CA ALA A 550 12.81 26.69 6.83
C ALA A 550 12.62 25.84 5.56
N MET A 551 13.01 24.56 5.59
CA MET A 551 12.85 23.63 4.47
C MET A 551 11.39 23.39 4.13
N LYS A 552 10.46 23.43 5.08
CA LYS A 552 9.03 23.30 4.81
C LYS A 552 8.50 24.44 3.91
N ASN A 553 9.10 25.61 3.99
CA ASN A 553 8.71 26.79 3.23
C ASN A 553 9.53 26.97 1.93
N GLY A 554 10.46 26.07 1.65
CA GLY A 554 11.31 26.11 0.45
C GLY A 554 12.18 27.36 0.34
N VAL A 555 12.83 27.50 -0.81
CA VAL A 555 13.77 28.59 -1.09
C VAL A 555 13.55 29.28 -2.45
N LEU A 556 12.72 28.69 -3.34
CA LEU A 556 12.41 29.21 -4.68
C LEU A 556 10.97 29.68 -4.82
N ALA A 557 10.02 28.79 -4.56
CA ALA A 557 8.60 29.03 -4.80
C ALA A 557 7.73 28.66 -3.58
N GLY A 558 8.34 28.40 -2.44
CA GLY A 558 7.62 28.05 -1.23
C GLY A 558 7.14 26.58 -1.19
N TYR A 559 7.77 25.69 -1.94
CA TYR A 559 7.53 24.25 -1.86
C TYR A 559 8.54 23.58 -0.92
N PRO A 560 8.18 22.50 -0.23
CA PRO A 560 9.10 21.82 0.68
C PRO A 560 10.41 21.43 -0.02
N LEU A 561 11.53 21.77 0.59
CA LEU A 561 12.87 21.37 0.15
C LEU A 561 13.16 19.97 0.67
N ILE A 562 13.52 19.03 -0.21
CA ILE A 562 13.78 17.62 0.11
C ILE A 562 15.18 17.19 -0.35
N ASP A 563 15.63 16.02 0.15
CA ASP A 563 16.87 15.37 -0.25
C ASP A 563 18.11 16.26 -0.11
N VAL A 564 18.32 16.79 1.09
CA VAL A 564 19.43 17.70 1.41
C VAL A 564 20.14 17.24 2.68
N LYS A 565 21.48 17.19 2.62
CA LYS A 565 22.35 17.05 3.78
C LYS A 565 22.84 18.42 4.20
N ALA A 566 22.71 18.71 5.50
CA ALA A 566 23.20 19.94 6.09
C ALA A 566 24.27 19.64 7.13
N LYS A 567 25.49 20.14 6.90
CA LYS A 567 26.62 19.96 7.79
C LYS A 567 26.97 21.31 8.43
N LEU A 568 26.70 21.41 9.73
CA LEU A 568 27.09 22.58 10.52
C LEU A 568 28.58 22.45 10.89
N TYR A 569 29.44 23.30 10.34
CA TYR A 569 30.89 23.17 10.52
C TYR A 569 31.58 24.34 11.20
N ASP A 570 30.94 25.53 11.23
CA ASP A 570 31.51 26.74 11.86
C ASP A 570 30.40 27.69 12.32
N GLY A 571 30.75 28.69 13.09
CA GLY A 571 29.83 29.71 13.57
C GLY A 571 30.44 30.60 14.62
N SER A 572 29.61 31.45 15.23
CA SER A 572 29.99 32.20 16.38
C SER A 572 28.79 32.52 17.29
N TYR A 573 29.04 32.80 18.53
CA TYR A 573 28.02 33.15 19.51
C TYR A 573 28.44 34.39 20.33
N HIS A 574 27.46 34.98 20.96
CA HIS A 574 27.64 36.09 21.91
C HIS A 574 27.10 35.69 23.28
N GLU A 575 27.92 35.78 24.33
CA GLU A 575 27.59 35.29 25.69
C GLU A 575 26.24 35.79 26.24
N VAL A 576 25.82 37.00 25.87
CA VAL A 576 24.61 37.65 26.40
C VAL A 576 23.43 37.60 25.39
N ASP A 577 23.72 37.76 24.09
CA ASP A 577 22.71 38.01 23.09
C ASP A 577 22.35 36.76 22.28
N SER A 578 23.07 35.65 22.41
CA SER A 578 22.75 34.40 21.77
C SER A 578 21.55 33.73 22.42
N SER A 579 20.68 33.13 21.58
CA SER A 579 19.49 32.42 22.00
C SER A 579 19.12 31.36 20.97
N GLU A 580 18.34 30.36 21.39
CA GLU A 580 17.78 29.32 20.49
C GLU A 580 17.05 29.92 19.32
N ALA A 581 16.22 30.96 19.54
CA ALA A 581 15.48 31.65 18.49
C ALA A 581 16.41 32.35 17.49
N ALA A 582 17.51 32.97 17.97
CA ALA A 582 18.47 33.62 17.09
C ALA A 582 19.20 32.60 16.18
N PHE A 583 19.55 31.42 16.71
CA PHE A 583 20.17 30.35 15.94
C PHE A 583 19.21 29.69 14.94
N LYS A 584 17.92 29.55 15.27
CA LYS A 584 16.88 29.12 14.30
C LYS A 584 16.80 30.07 13.12
N VAL A 585 16.76 31.38 13.37
CA VAL A 585 16.72 32.40 12.32
C VAL A 585 18.02 32.38 11.51
N ALA A 586 19.19 32.28 12.15
CA ALA A 586 20.48 32.19 11.48
C ALA A 586 20.54 30.96 10.54
N ALA A 587 20.04 29.81 10.97
CA ALA A 587 19.93 28.60 10.15
C ALA A 587 19.06 28.81 8.91
N SER A 588 17.89 29.43 9.09
CA SER A 588 17.00 29.79 7.97
C SER A 588 17.66 30.74 6.97
N LEU A 589 18.42 31.74 7.45
CA LEU A 589 19.19 32.63 6.60
C LEU A 589 20.29 31.90 5.84
N ALA A 590 21.00 30.96 6.46
CA ALA A 590 22.01 30.13 5.79
C ALA A 590 21.40 29.35 4.63
N LEU A 591 20.25 28.72 4.85
CA LEU A 591 19.54 27.96 3.83
C LEU A 591 19.14 28.84 2.63
N ARG A 592 18.56 30.00 2.87
CA ARG A 592 18.20 30.96 1.82
C ARG A 592 19.44 31.46 1.07
N ASN A 593 20.53 31.77 1.76
CA ASN A 593 21.77 32.23 1.15
C ASN A 593 22.47 31.12 0.32
N ALA A 594 22.20 29.86 0.62
CA ALA A 594 22.70 28.73 -0.15
C ALA A 594 21.94 28.54 -1.47
N ALA A 595 20.67 28.90 -1.56
CA ALA A 595 19.76 28.57 -2.65
C ALA A 595 20.33 28.86 -4.05
N SER A 596 20.84 30.08 -4.28
CA SER A 596 21.41 30.48 -5.58
C SER A 596 22.73 29.78 -5.90
N LYS A 597 23.53 29.44 -4.88
CA LYS A 597 24.83 28.79 -5.02
C LYS A 597 24.69 27.27 -5.18
N ALA A 598 23.73 26.69 -4.47
CA ALA A 598 23.41 25.26 -4.47
C ALA A 598 22.63 24.83 -5.72
N GLY A 599 22.24 25.76 -6.59
CA GLY A 599 21.48 25.45 -7.79
C GLY A 599 20.13 24.84 -7.45
N ALA A 600 19.34 25.55 -6.65
CA ALA A 600 17.99 25.11 -6.28
C ALA A 600 17.10 24.94 -7.52
N VAL A 601 16.33 23.86 -7.56
CA VAL A 601 15.39 23.52 -8.64
C VAL A 601 14.06 23.08 -8.07
N ILE A 602 12.99 23.29 -8.85
CA ILE A 602 11.66 22.73 -8.54
C ILE A 602 11.59 21.32 -9.11
N LEU A 603 11.08 20.39 -8.31
CA LEU A 603 10.80 19.02 -8.68
C LEU A 603 9.30 18.84 -8.93
N GLU A 604 8.96 18.14 -10.00
CA GLU A 604 7.60 17.73 -10.33
C GLU A 604 7.43 16.21 -10.17
N PRO A 605 6.25 15.73 -9.72
CA PRO A 605 5.99 14.31 -9.63
C PRO A 605 5.81 13.71 -11.01
N ILE A 606 6.53 12.65 -11.29
CA ILE A 606 6.46 11.85 -12.52
C ILE A 606 5.63 10.61 -12.25
N MET A 607 4.65 10.38 -13.12
CA MET A 607 3.77 9.25 -13.05
C MET A 607 4.21 8.17 -14.05
N LYS A 608 4.28 6.93 -13.62
CA LYS A 608 4.34 5.76 -14.51
C LYS A 608 2.95 5.52 -15.07
N VAL A 609 2.77 5.74 -16.35
CA VAL A 609 1.48 5.67 -17.05
C VAL A 609 1.47 4.48 -17.99
N GLN A 610 0.47 3.64 -17.88
CA GLN A 610 0.21 2.57 -18.82
C GLN A 610 -1.12 2.84 -19.54
N VAL A 611 -1.08 2.92 -20.86
CA VAL A 611 -2.27 3.10 -21.70
C VAL A 611 -2.51 1.85 -22.53
N THR A 612 -3.71 1.29 -22.43
CA THR A 612 -4.17 0.17 -23.26
C THR A 612 -5.13 0.70 -24.33
N THR A 613 -4.84 0.46 -25.59
CA THR A 613 -5.64 0.95 -26.72
C THR A 613 -5.67 -0.06 -27.86
N PRO A 614 -6.75 -0.13 -28.65
CA PRO A 614 -6.73 -0.83 -29.93
C PRO A 614 -5.64 -0.29 -30.85
N GLU A 615 -5.07 -1.15 -31.70
CA GLU A 615 -3.96 -0.78 -32.61
C GLU A 615 -4.29 0.39 -33.54
N GLU A 616 -5.54 0.54 -33.94
CA GLU A 616 -6.01 1.63 -34.83
C GLU A 616 -5.84 3.04 -34.19
N TYR A 617 -5.82 3.16 -32.87
CA TYR A 617 -5.62 4.44 -32.14
C TYR A 617 -4.21 4.62 -31.57
N LEU A 618 -3.32 3.67 -31.82
CA LEU A 618 -1.96 3.68 -31.27
C LEU A 618 -1.22 5.01 -31.56
N GLY A 619 -1.30 5.49 -32.81
CA GLY A 619 -0.64 6.72 -33.22
C GLY A 619 -1.16 7.96 -32.48
N ASP A 620 -2.47 8.07 -32.30
CA ASP A 620 -3.10 9.19 -31.61
C ASP A 620 -2.74 9.20 -30.11
N VAL A 621 -2.74 8.01 -29.49
CA VAL A 621 -2.37 7.85 -28.07
C VAL A 621 -0.90 8.18 -27.86
N MET A 622 0.01 7.66 -28.70
CA MET A 622 1.44 7.98 -28.62
C MET A 622 1.69 9.48 -28.81
N GLY A 623 1.01 10.09 -29.78
CA GLY A 623 1.06 11.54 -30.02
C GLY A 623 0.57 12.34 -28.81
N SER A 624 -0.51 11.91 -28.18
CA SER A 624 -1.07 12.54 -26.99
C SER A 624 -0.11 12.44 -25.77
N ILE A 625 0.50 11.28 -25.54
CA ILE A 625 1.51 11.09 -24.46
C ILE A 625 2.72 11.98 -24.70
N THR A 626 3.24 12.02 -25.93
CA THR A 626 4.40 12.86 -26.31
C THR A 626 4.09 14.34 -26.12
N ALA A 627 2.90 14.81 -26.53
CA ALA A 627 2.45 16.19 -26.34
C ALA A 627 2.38 16.59 -24.86
N ARG A 628 2.18 15.62 -23.97
CA ARG A 628 2.15 15.78 -22.51
C ARG A 628 3.53 15.61 -21.84
N ARG A 629 4.60 15.81 -22.57
CA ARG A 629 5.99 15.63 -22.10
C ARG A 629 6.29 14.19 -21.65
N GLY A 630 5.50 13.23 -22.12
CA GLY A 630 5.67 11.82 -21.77
C GLY A 630 6.91 11.22 -22.42
N SER A 631 7.67 10.47 -21.65
CA SER A 631 8.80 9.66 -22.09
C SER A 631 8.34 8.21 -22.20
N MET A 632 8.41 7.61 -23.40
CA MET A 632 8.01 6.23 -23.61
C MET A 632 9.09 5.29 -23.09
N GLU A 633 8.69 4.30 -22.29
CA GLU A 633 9.54 3.24 -21.77
C GLU A 633 9.49 2.00 -22.68
N GLY A 634 8.30 1.64 -23.16
CA GLY A 634 8.11 0.48 -24.01
C GLY A 634 6.67 0.30 -24.48
N MET A 635 6.48 -0.72 -25.31
CA MET A 635 5.17 -1.10 -25.83
C MET A 635 5.05 -2.63 -25.85
N GLU A 636 3.87 -3.13 -25.50
CA GLU A 636 3.56 -4.55 -25.45
C GLU A 636 2.30 -4.85 -26.27
N ASP A 637 2.24 -6.05 -26.87
CA ASP A 637 1.05 -6.58 -27.50
C ASP A 637 0.22 -7.39 -26.50
N ARG A 638 -1.08 -7.08 -26.42
CA ARG A 638 -1.98 -7.75 -25.49
C ARG A 638 -3.31 -8.07 -26.17
N ALA A 639 -3.57 -9.35 -26.49
CA ALA A 639 -4.87 -9.86 -26.93
C ALA A 639 -5.68 -8.93 -27.89
N GLY A 640 -5.03 -8.39 -28.94
CA GLY A 640 -5.65 -7.47 -29.90
C GLY A 640 -5.65 -5.99 -29.50
N ALA A 641 -4.98 -5.64 -28.41
CA ALA A 641 -4.71 -4.26 -27.98
C ALA A 641 -3.21 -4.01 -27.86
N LYS A 642 -2.82 -2.75 -27.91
CA LYS A 642 -1.46 -2.27 -27.65
C LYS A 642 -1.42 -1.64 -26.25
N VAL A 643 -0.38 -1.95 -25.49
CA VAL A 643 -0.13 -1.39 -24.18
C VAL A 643 1.12 -0.53 -24.27
N ILE A 644 0.98 0.76 -23.94
CA ILE A 644 2.05 1.74 -23.98
C ILE A 644 2.44 2.04 -22.55
N ASN A 645 3.71 1.83 -22.20
CA ASN A 645 4.31 2.21 -20.91
C ASN A 645 5.08 3.51 -21.09
N SER A 646 4.85 4.48 -20.21
CA SER A 646 5.47 5.80 -20.29
C SER A 646 5.60 6.47 -18.93
N PHE A 647 6.51 7.44 -18.82
CA PHE A 647 6.61 8.35 -17.71
C PHE A 647 6.10 9.72 -18.12
N VAL A 648 5.12 10.27 -17.37
CA VAL A 648 4.47 11.53 -17.69
C VAL A 648 4.38 12.39 -16.44
N PRO A 649 4.71 13.70 -16.49
CA PRO A 649 4.49 14.59 -15.36
C PRO A 649 3.01 14.66 -14.96
N LEU A 650 2.73 14.62 -13.65
CA LEU A 650 1.35 14.66 -13.16
C LEU A 650 0.57 15.89 -13.64
N SER A 651 1.24 17.05 -13.73
CA SER A 651 0.63 18.29 -14.23
C SER A 651 0.03 18.17 -15.64
N GLU A 652 0.54 17.26 -16.45
CA GLU A 652 0.09 17.02 -17.83
C GLU A 652 -1.02 15.98 -17.91
N MET A 653 -1.28 15.25 -16.81
CA MET A 653 -2.25 14.16 -16.77
C MET A 653 -3.66 14.60 -16.39
N PHE A 654 -3.83 15.82 -15.88
CA PHE A 654 -5.17 16.34 -15.58
C PHE A 654 -6.05 16.36 -16.85
N GLY A 655 -7.26 15.81 -16.72
CA GLY A 655 -8.20 15.68 -17.83
C GLY A 655 -7.82 14.64 -18.90
N TYR A 656 -6.75 13.86 -18.71
CA TYR A 656 -6.30 12.88 -19.69
C TYR A 656 -7.35 11.79 -19.97
N ALA A 657 -8.11 11.37 -18.96
CA ALA A 657 -9.20 10.40 -19.13
C ALA A 657 -10.20 10.82 -20.22
N THR A 658 -10.58 12.10 -20.22
CA THR A 658 -11.51 12.66 -21.24
C THR A 658 -10.85 12.70 -22.62
N THR A 659 -9.59 13.12 -22.69
CA THR A 659 -8.82 13.15 -23.94
C THR A 659 -8.69 11.74 -24.53
N LEU A 660 -8.29 10.76 -23.73
CA LEU A 660 -8.13 9.37 -24.15
C LEU A 660 -9.44 8.77 -24.65
N ARG A 661 -10.55 8.96 -23.91
CA ARG A 661 -11.87 8.48 -24.32
C ARG A 661 -12.30 9.08 -25.64
N SER A 662 -12.09 10.39 -25.84
CA SER A 662 -12.44 11.06 -27.10
C SER A 662 -11.61 10.54 -28.28
N SER A 663 -10.29 10.38 -28.12
CA SER A 663 -9.38 9.93 -29.19
C SER A 663 -9.54 8.44 -29.53
N THR A 664 -10.02 7.61 -28.60
CA THR A 664 -10.14 6.16 -28.77
C THR A 664 -11.60 5.68 -28.87
N GLN A 665 -12.56 6.59 -29.03
CA GLN A 665 -14.00 6.28 -29.05
C GLN A 665 -14.45 5.47 -27.80
N GLY A 666 -13.87 5.80 -26.64
CA GLY A 666 -14.17 5.13 -25.37
C GLY A 666 -13.49 3.77 -25.17
N ARG A 667 -12.67 3.30 -26.11
CA ARG A 667 -12.01 1.97 -26.06
C ARG A 667 -10.63 1.98 -25.42
N GLY A 668 -10.04 3.15 -25.21
CA GLY A 668 -8.78 3.31 -24.50
C GLY A 668 -8.99 3.38 -22.99
N THR A 669 -8.14 2.70 -22.26
CA THR A 669 -8.04 2.79 -20.79
C THR A 669 -6.63 3.16 -20.38
N PHE A 670 -6.46 3.78 -19.22
CA PHE A 670 -5.14 4.02 -18.67
C PHE A 670 -5.11 3.83 -17.15
N THR A 671 -3.94 3.55 -16.67
CA THR A 671 -3.60 3.58 -15.24
C THR A 671 -2.36 4.43 -15.06
N MET A 672 -2.24 5.10 -13.93
CA MET A 672 -1.04 5.85 -13.58
C MET A 672 -0.69 5.65 -12.11
N VAL A 673 0.62 5.62 -11.82
CA VAL A 673 1.20 5.43 -10.49
C VAL A 673 2.26 6.47 -10.30
N PHE A 674 2.35 7.07 -9.11
CA PHE A 674 3.51 7.89 -8.78
C PHE A 674 4.78 7.02 -8.82
N ASP A 675 5.81 7.53 -9.50
CA ASP A 675 7.10 6.83 -9.62
C ASP A 675 8.21 7.57 -8.86
N HIS A 676 8.50 8.80 -9.27
CA HIS A 676 9.57 9.61 -8.68
C HIS A 676 9.33 11.12 -8.87
N TYR A 677 10.14 11.94 -8.22
CA TYR A 677 10.24 13.36 -8.49
C TYR A 677 11.38 13.64 -9.48
N SER A 678 11.16 14.53 -10.45
CA SER A 678 12.17 14.94 -11.43
C SER A 678 12.24 16.48 -11.55
N PRO A 679 13.44 17.06 -11.82
CA PRO A 679 13.55 18.48 -12.03
C PRO A 679 12.69 18.99 -13.18
N THR A 680 11.92 20.05 -12.94
CA THR A 680 11.12 20.69 -13.98
C THR A 680 12.01 21.37 -15.03
N PRO A 681 11.59 21.42 -16.31
CA PRO A 681 12.24 22.27 -17.33
C PRO A 681 12.30 23.73 -16.88
N LYS A 682 13.38 24.45 -17.24
CA LYS A 682 13.60 25.85 -16.80
C LYS A 682 12.45 26.82 -17.12
N SER A 683 11.78 26.64 -18.26
CA SER A 683 10.62 27.44 -18.64
C SER A 683 9.44 27.23 -17.69
N ILE A 684 9.16 25.97 -17.37
CA ILE A 684 8.08 25.59 -16.44
C ILE A 684 8.40 26.02 -15.02
N GLN A 685 9.66 25.88 -14.60
CA GLN A 685 10.12 26.38 -13.30
C GLN A 685 9.87 27.89 -13.16
N ALA A 686 10.20 28.66 -14.19
CA ALA A 686 9.96 30.12 -14.20
C ALA A 686 8.47 30.44 -14.08
N ASP A 687 7.62 29.73 -14.81
CA ASP A 687 6.16 29.90 -14.74
C ASP A 687 5.59 29.56 -13.36
N ILE A 688 6.08 28.48 -12.73
CA ILE A 688 5.67 28.09 -11.38
C ILE A 688 6.07 29.16 -10.36
N ILE A 689 7.32 29.64 -10.42
CA ILE A 689 7.82 30.69 -9.52
C ILE A 689 6.98 31.97 -9.70
N LYS A 690 6.71 32.38 -10.93
CA LYS A 690 5.89 33.56 -11.24
C LYS A 690 4.47 33.42 -10.72
N LYS A 691 3.81 32.28 -10.90
CA LYS A 691 2.45 32.05 -10.41
C LYS A 691 2.37 32.07 -8.88
N ARG A 692 3.41 31.68 -8.18
CA ARG A 692 3.45 31.59 -6.71
C ARG A 692 4.00 32.88 -6.06
N GLY A 693 4.90 33.57 -6.72
CA GLY A 693 5.55 34.78 -6.19
C GLY A 693 4.72 36.07 -6.23
N GLY A 694 3.49 36.05 -6.82
CA GLY A 694 2.72 37.27 -7.02
C GLY A 694 3.40 38.24 -8.00
N GLU A 695 2.73 39.35 -8.33
CA GLU A 695 3.23 40.40 -9.25
C GLU A 695 4.45 41.20 -8.72
N ASP A 696 5.03 40.83 -7.57
CA ASP A 696 6.08 41.61 -6.87
C ASP A 696 7.50 41.07 -7.03
N ALA A 697 7.79 40.30 -8.08
CA ALA A 697 9.14 39.85 -8.41
C ALA A 697 9.63 40.54 -9.71
N GLU A 698 9.68 41.89 -9.75
CA GLU A 698 10.53 42.68 -10.62
C GLU A 698 11.70 43.27 -9.84
#